data_4f0f1c6e9ad1f27ca9e90df231eaea7e
#
_entry.id   4f0f1c6e9ad1f27ca9e90df231eaea7e
#
_cell.length_a   1.000
_cell.length_b   1.000
_cell.length_c   1.000
_cell.angle_alpha   90.00
_cell.angle_beta   90.00
_cell.angle_gamma   90.00
#
_symmetry.space_group_name_H-M   'P 1'
#
loop_
_entity.id
_entity.type
_entity.pdbx_description
1 polymer ?
#
loop_
_entity_poly.entity_id
_entity_poly.type
_entity_poly.pdbx_seq_one_letter_code
_entity_poly.pdbx_strand_id
1 'polypeptide(L)'
;MNRQQQKIWEPRTPDIDKSSRLAVRLGISQLVAQLLINRGIETEDAAHAYLYPTLDQLHSPFLMHGMEQVVERIRLAMKRGEQIWIFGDYDVDGTTATSLLINTFRHLDFPVKPYIPNRFEEGYGLNKEAIRKLKEHGCDLLITVDCGITSIEEVEFANTLGMDVIITDHHQPRPDALPPAIGLITPKMPESEYPFDGLAGVGLAFKLAHGLMGGGDLDPFLQSQLDLVALGTVADLAPLTGENRVLSSLGLVELNKRERPGIKALCNVANYSDNKLIAGYTLGFVLGPRINAAGRMDEASKVVELLTTESYEKAIPIAEEMDTHNQKRREEQNHIQEKAAAKIEKNRDHIKKTGLVVYNEAEEVWNQGVVGIVASQLLGRYYRPVFVLAIKGDKAHGSGRCIEGMNLADSLNACSDLLVKHGGHQAAAGLTIKTENIDEFAARFDQYACEHLSDEDLIPKLKLDLEVQSSFLTLQAVEELQQLEPFGEENSPPHLALRNLRLQRPPSVMGKEKNHIKLFVTDGGQTLEAVGWGMADYLIALKNKNIRLDLAFEPEINEWNNTRRVQLKIEDLYIHTLERSTVGRMFPTEEEESAVKIVDHRVLDNKQDYLCNLLEREEPTLLYVRDEKALDQLFGMLDSTEKIGRCEAGMSEDGKAQVTDKLARGEVFAIASDCTLAHLPYVTHIVFCHPTPQHVTFFNRCQPAFEHHETTYIHLIYQSKDLEWMWKYIASEYPDKPILQKLYKSLQTLSQENGNRLTLETVLGRAQTDSIPLPAVTNGLSILEEMQLLTQYPNFSEQEIQLLPPPSRKRQLHESETYLNGEQIKQTCQWFSEFQLRQNVKQIWERVSYECQLSNSPNPSV
;
A
#
# COMPACT_ATOMS: atom_id res chain seq x y z
N MET A 1 -21.83 10.62 21.39
CA MET A 1 -20.69 9.67 21.42
C MET A 1 -20.46 9.20 19.99
N ASN A 2 -19.48 9.78 19.31
CA ASN A 2 -19.05 9.29 18.00
C ASN A 2 -18.29 7.97 18.22
N ARG A 3 -19.00 6.84 18.17
CA ARG A 3 -18.32 5.56 17.95
C ARG A 3 -17.90 5.57 16.48
N GLN A 4 -16.61 5.83 16.17
CA GLN A 4 -16.04 5.32 14.93
C GLN A 4 -16.37 3.83 14.89
N GLN A 5 -17.02 3.38 13.83
CA GLN A 5 -17.29 1.96 13.64
C GLN A 5 -15.95 1.25 13.57
N GLN A 6 -15.78 0.21 14.39
CA GLN A 6 -14.58 -0.61 14.39
C GLN A 6 -14.46 -1.25 13.00
N LYS A 7 -13.33 -1.04 12.34
CA LYS A 7 -13.09 -1.57 10.99
C LYS A 7 -12.69 -3.05 11.07
N ILE A 8 -13.03 -3.82 10.06
CA ILE A 8 -12.47 -5.18 9.91
C ILE A 8 -11.11 -5.04 9.21
N TRP A 9 -10.06 -5.56 9.85
CA TRP A 9 -8.71 -5.53 9.28
C TRP A 9 -8.49 -6.76 8.40
N GLU A 10 -8.13 -6.51 7.15
CA GLU A 10 -7.83 -7.54 6.15
C GLU A 10 -6.33 -7.50 5.80
N PRO A 11 -5.47 -8.21 6.55
CA PRO A 11 -4.05 -8.25 6.24
C PRO A 11 -3.79 -9.10 5.00
N ARG A 12 -2.91 -8.61 4.12
CA ARG A 12 -2.40 -9.42 3.01
C ARG A 12 -1.43 -10.47 3.54
N THR A 13 -1.46 -11.65 2.92
CA THR A 13 -0.48 -12.71 3.20
C THR A 13 0.82 -12.37 2.50
N PRO A 14 1.95 -12.24 3.23
CA PRO A 14 3.23 -11.92 2.60
C PRO A 14 3.78 -13.10 1.78
N ASP A 15 4.38 -12.81 0.63
CA ASP A 15 5.19 -13.76 -0.14
C ASP A 15 6.67 -13.56 0.18
N ILE A 16 7.15 -14.32 1.15
CA ILE A 16 8.45 -14.09 1.74
C ILE A 16 9.60 -14.54 0.82
N ASP A 17 9.38 -15.62 0.09
CA ASP A 17 10.42 -16.13 -0.81
C ASP A 17 10.65 -15.16 -1.97
N LYS A 18 9.57 -14.60 -2.53
CA LYS A 18 9.69 -13.57 -3.57
C LYS A 18 10.25 -12.26 -3.01
N SER A 19 9.74 -11.79 -1.87
CA SER A 19 10.18 -10.51 -1.28
C SER A 19 11.65 -10.56 -0.85
N SER A 20 12.10 -11.68 -0.28
CA SER A 20 13.51 -11.85 0.09
C SER A 20 14.43 -11.83 -1.14
N ARG A 21 14.06 -12.57 -2.21
CA ARG A 21 14.84 -12.57 -3.46
C ARG A 21 14.90 -11.18 -4.09
N LEU A 22 13.77 -10.50 -4.18
CA LEU A 22 13.70 -9.16 -4.76
C LEU A 22 14.50 -8.13 -3.94
N ALA A 23 14.40 -8.20 -2.60
CA ALA A 23 15.16 -7.35 -1.68
C ALA A 23 16.67 -7.48 -1.88
N VAL A 24 17.16 -8.71 -1.94
CA VAL A 24 18.60 -8.97 -2.12
C VAL A 24 19.11 -8.47 -3.47
N ARG A 25 18.35 -8.73 -4.55
CA ARG A 25 18.77 -8.34 -5.91
C ARG A 25 18.81 -6.82 -6.11
N LEU A 26 17.86 -6.11 -5.53
CA LEU A 26 17.76 -4.66 -5.65
C LEU A 26 18.53 -3.89 -4.55
N GLY A 27 18.97 -4.59 -3.48
CA GLY A 27 19.62 -3.93 -2.34
C GLY A 27 18.68 -3.07 -1.51
N ILE A 28 17.38 -3.40 -1.48
CA ILE A 28 16.32 -2.72 -0.70
C ILE A 28 15.90 -3.57 0.50
N SER A 29 15.17 -2.97 1.45
CA SER A 29 14.61 -3.72 2.57
C SER A 29 13.53 -4.72 2.11
N GLN A 30 13.39 -5.82 2.84
CA GLN A 30 12.34 -6.79 2.59
C GLN A 30 10.95 -6.18 2.72
N LEU A 31 10.80 -5.17 3.57
CA LEU A 31 9.56 -4.41 3.72
C LEU A 31 9.16 -3.75 2.40
N VAL A 32 10.06 -3.01 1.77
CA VAL A 32 9.81 -2.38 0.45
C VAL A 32 9.56 -3.43 -0.63
N ALA A 33 10.35 -4.50 -0.66
CA ALA A 33 10.17 -5.59 -1.62
C ALA A 33 8.79 -6.25 -1.50
N GLN A 34 8.31 -6.52 -0.28
CA GLN A 34 6.98 -7.06 -0.05
C GLN A 34 5.88 -6.08 -0.51
N LEU A 35 6.05 -4.78 -0.25
CA LEU A 35 5.10 -3.76 -0.68
C LEU A 35 5.05 -3.61 -2.22
N LEU A 36 6.16 -3.82 -2.92
CA LEU A 36 6.19 -3.90 -4.38
C LEU A 36 5.39 -5.11 -4.89
N ILE A 37 5.60 -6.28 -4.28
CA ILE A 37 4.84 -7.50 -4.61
C ILE A 37 3.34 -7.30 -4.37
N ASN A 38 2.95 -6.65 -3.26
CA ASN A 38 1.56 -6.32 -2.97
C ASN A 38 0.91 -5.44 -4.05
N ARG A 39 1.71 -4.70 -4.81
CA ARG A 39 1.33 -3.86 -5.96
C ARG A 39 1.41 -4.59 -7.30
N GLY A 40 1.68 -5.91 -7.29
CA GLY A 40 1.85 -6.72 -8.51
C GLY A 40 3.21 -6.55 -9.20
N ILE A 41 4.18 -5.91 -8.53
CA ILE A 41 5.53 -5.67 -9.07
C ILE A 41 6.45 -6.77 -8.56
N GLU A 42 6.61 -7.84 -9.34
CA GLU A 42 7.28 -9.07 -8.91
C GLU A 42 8.66 -9.31 -9.54
N THR A 43 8.99 -8.59 -10.63
CA THR A 43 10.26 -8.75 -11.34
C THR A 43 11.26 -7.66 -10.98
N GLU A 44 12.55 -7.95 -11.10
CA GLU A 44 13.65 -7.00 -10.84
C GLU A 44 13.56 -5.77 -11.74
N ASP A 45 13.32 -5.96 -13.05
CA ASP A 45 13.23 -4.86 -14.02
C ASP A 45 12.03 -3.96 -13.72
N ALA A 46 10.85 -4.54 -13.44
CA ALA A 46 9.65 -3.78 -13.09
C ALA A 46 9.84 -3.02 -11.77
N ALA A 47 10.45 -3.64 -10.77
CA ALA A 47 10.72 -3.00 -9.48
C ALA A 47 11.75 -1.87 -9.60
N HIS A 48 12.79 -2.07 -10.40
CA HIS A 48 13.77 -1.01 -10.70
C HIS A 48 13.11 0.17 -11.43
N ALA A 49 12.33 -0.11 -12.47
CA ALA A 49 11.59 0.90 -13.21
C ALA A 49 10.59 1.68 -12.31
N TYR A 50 9.95 0.99 -11.38
CA TYR A 50 9.02 1.61 -10.43
C TYR A 50 9.72 2.51 -9.40
N LEU A 51 10.85 2.05 -8.83
CA LEU A 51 11.59 2.78 -7.80
C LEU A 51 12.41 3.95 -8.37
N TYR A 52 12.87 3.83 -9.60
CA TYR A 52 13.74 4.80 -10.28
C TYR A 52 13.15 5.24 -11.62
N PRO A 53 12.04 6.01 -11.59
CA PRO A 53 11.40 6.47 -12.82
C PRO A 53 12.32 7.41 -13.61
N THR A 54 12.39 7.16 -14.92
CA THR A 54 13.19 7.94 -15.88
C THR A 54 12.36 8.31 -17.10
N LEU A 55 12.78 9.35 -17.84
CA LEU A 55 12.10 9.81 -19.05
C LEU A 55 12.03 8.74 -20.17
N ASP A 56 12.98 7.81 -20.18
CA ASP A 56 13.04 6.73 -21.17
C ASP A 56 11.89 5.72 -21.05
N GLN A 57 11.17 5.76 -19.91
CA GLN A 57 10.00 4.91 -19.68
C GLN A 57 8.71 5.50 -20.27
N LEU A 58 8.76 6.72 -20.78
CA LEU A 58 7.61 7.36 -21.43
C LEU A 58 7.41 6.80 -22.84
N HIS A 59 6.16 6.48 -23.15
CA HIS A 59 5.80 5.96 -24.47
C HIS A 59 5.76 7.07 -25.51
N SER A 60 6.07 6.73 -26.76
CA SER A 60 5.94 7.65 -27.88
C SER A 60 4.49 8.14 -28.02
N PRO A 61 4.24 9.45 -28.19
CA PRO A 61 2.89 9.95 -28.39
C PRO A 61 2.24 9.41 -29.68
N PHE A 62 3.03 9.03 -30.68
CA PHE A 62 2.54 8.52 -31.94
C PHE A 62 2.00 7.07 -31.90
N LEU A 63 2.11 6.38 -30.75
CA LEU A 63 1.39 5.13 -30.51
C LEU A 63 -0.10 5.35 -30.24
N MET A 64 -0.53 6.59 -29.89
CA MET A 64 -1.95 6.91 -29.79
C MET A 64 -2.59 7.03 -31.16
N HIS A 65 -3.70 6.34 -31.32
CA HIS A 65 -4.49 6.43 -32.55
C HIS A 65 -4.86 7.88 -32.87
N GLY A 66 -4.64 8.32 -34.10
CA GLY A 66 -4.94 9.66 -34.58
C GLY A 66 -3.93 10.76 -34.21
N MET A 67 -2.91 10.49 -33.38
CA MET A 67 -1.95 11.52 -32.96
C MET A 67 -1.21 12.18 -34.13
N GLU A 68 -0.74 11.41 -35.08
CA GLU A 68 -0.03 11.93 -36.25
C GLU A 68 -0.92 12.88 -37.07
N GLN A 69 -2.17 12.47 -37.33
CA GLN A 69 -3.16 13.27 -38.07
C GLN A 69 -3.47 14.59 -37.32
N VAL A 70 -3.63 14.53 -35.99
CA VAL A 70 -3.88 15.71 -35.15
C VAL A 70 -2.72 16.68 -35.19
N VAL A 71 -1.49 16.17 -35.03
CA VAL A 71 -0.27 16.99 -35.10
C VAL A 71 -0.14 17.68 -36.47
N GLU A 72 -0.39 16.95 -37.54
CA GLU A 72 -0.37 17.52 -38.91
C GLU A 72 -1.44 18.60 -39.08
N ARG A 73 -2.68 18.38 -38.57
CA ARG A 73 -3.77 19.37 -38.67
C ARG A 73 -3.42 20.65 -37.88
N ILE A 74 -2.85 20.53 -36.71
CA ILE A 74 -2.43 21.69 -35.92
C ILE A 74 -1.29 22.44 -36.59
N ARG A 75 -0.28 21.76 -37.13
CA ARG A 75 0.82 22.37 -37.87
C ARG A 75 0.30 23.10 -39.12
N LEU A 76 -0.70 22.53 -39.78
CA LEU A 76 -1.35 23.19 -40.92
C LEU A 76 -2.08 24.47 -40.49
N ALA A 77 -2.80 24.44 -39.36
CA ALA A 77 -3.47 25.62 -38.79
C ALA A 77 -2.44 26.72 -38.44
N MET A 78 -1.34 26.36 -37.80
CA MET A 78 -0.26 27.28 -37.51
C MET A 78 0.34 27.91 -38.80
N LYS A 79 0.58 27.09 -39.81
CA LYS A 79 1.10 27.58 -41.13
C LYS A 79 0.13 28.52 -41.85
N ARG A 80 -1.18 28.32 -41.69
CA ARG A 80 -2.23 29.14 -42.28
C ARG A 80 -2.58 30.37 -41.46
N GLY A 81 -2.11 30.48 -40.23
CA GLY A 81 -2.48 31.55 -39.29
C GLY A 81 -3.93 31.45 -38.81
N GLU A 82 -4.49 30.22 -38.75
CA GLU A 82 -5.84 29.97 -38.23
C GLU A 82 -5.90 30.32 -36.74
N GLN A 83 -7.07 30.83 -36.29
CA GLN A 83 -7.27 31.15 -34.88
C GLN A 83 -7.56 29.86 -34.09
N ILE A 84 -6.59 29.40 -33.28
CA ILE A 84 -6.71 28.23 -32.45
C ILE A 84 -7.20 28.63 -31.07
N TRP A 85 -8.23 27.96 -30.60
CA TRP A 85 -8.72 28.08 -29.22
C TRP A 85 -8.57 26.75 -28.49
N ILE A 86 -8.26 26.80 -27.18
CA ILE A 86 -8.14 25.64 -26.29
C ILE A 86 -9.32 25.71 -25.33
N PHE A 87 -10.19 24.71 -25.40
CA PHE A 87 -11.37 24.57 -24.53
C PHE A 87 -11.07 23.53 -23.46
N GLY A 88 -10.92 23.92 -22.19
CA GLY A 88 -10.65 23.03 -21.08
C GLY A 88 -11.81 22.90 -20.13
N ASP A 89 -11.82 21.85 -19.30
CA ASP A 89 -12.71 21.80 -18.14
C ASP A 89 -12.27 22.76 -17.03
N TYR A 90 -13.17 23.02 -16.09
CA TYR A 90 -12.98 24.03 -15.01
C TYR A 90 -12.23 23.49 -13.77
N ASP A 91 -11.88 22.22 -13.70
CA ASP A 91 -11.17 21.62 -12.57
C ASP A 91 -9.63 21.70 -12.73
N VAL A 92 -8.91 21.02 -11.83
CA VAL A 92 -7.43 21.08 -11.85
C VAL A 92 -6.87 20.45 -13.11
N ASP A 93 -7.44 19.31 -13.56
CA ASP A 93 -6.94 18.60 -14.74
C ASP A 93 -7.16 19.42 -16.00
N GLY A 94 -8.39 19.87 -16.26
CA GLY A 94 -8.71 20.71 -17.43
C GLY A 94 -7.93 22.03 -17.45
N THR A 95 -7.76 22.69 -16.31
CA THR A 95 -7.02 23.97 -16.24
C THR A 95 -5.51 23.80 -16.36
N THR A 96 -4.91 22.72 -15.83
CA THR A 96 -3.48 22.42 -16.02
C THR A 96 -3.20 21.98 -17.47
N ALA A 97 -4.08 21.16 -18.07
CA ALA A 97 -4.01 20.75 -19.46
C ALA A 97 -4.06 21.97 -20.42
N THR A 98 -5.01 22.87 -20.16
CA THR A 98 -5.13 24.14 -20.91
C THR A 98 -3.87 24.98 -20.77
N SER A 99 -3.37 25.13 -19.54
CA SER A 99 -2.16 25.92 -19.26
C SER A 99 -0.92 25.34 -19.96
N LEU A 100 -0.78 24.01 -19.95
CA LEU A 100 0.31 23.30 -20.61
C LEU A 100 0.30 23.57 -22.12
N LEU A 101 -0.84 23.45 -22.79
CA LEU A 101 -0.93 23.71 -24.22
C LEU A 101 -0.68 25.18 -24.53
N ILE A 102 -1.19 26.15 -23.74
CA ILE A 102 -0.89 27.57 -23.93
C ILE A 102 0.61 27.82 -23.86
N ASN A 103 1.30 27.26 -22.85
CA ASN A 103 2.74 27.38 -22.70
C ASN A 103 3.47 26.74 -23.90
N THR A 104 3.00 25.60 -24.39
CA THR A 104 3.56 24.91 -25.56
C THR A 104 3.44 25.75 -26.82
N PHE A 105 2.26 26.28 -27.11
CA PHE A 105 2.08 27.13 -28.28
C PHE A 105 2.86 28.44 -28.15
N ARG A 106 2.97 29.03 -26.97
CA ARG A 106 3.84 30.19 -26.71
C ARG A 106 5.31 29.87 -27.01
N HIS A 107 5.78 28.68 -26.58
CA HIS A 107 7.14 28.22 -26.89
C HIS A 107 7.36 28.00 -28.39
N LEU A 108 6.31 27.63 -29.13
CA LEU A 108 6.32 27.51 -30.58
C LEU A 108 6.08 28.85 -31.34
N ASP A 109 6.11 29.98 -30.63
CA ASP A 109 5.84 31.34 -31.14
C ASP A 109 4.47 31.48 -31.82
N PHE A 110 3.45 30.72 -31.40
CA PHE A 110 2.11 30.77 -31.97
C PHE A 110 1.06 31.17 -30.90
N PRO A 111 0.26 32.25 -31.17
CA PRO A 111 -0.75 32.69 -30.22
C PRO A 111 -2.00 31.79 -30.22
N VAL A 112 -2.44 31.36 -29.09
CA VAL A 112 -3.70 30.64 -28.85
C VAL A 112 -4.50 31.30 -27.74
N LYS A 113 -5.81 31.04 -27.68
CA LYS A 113 -6.69 31.61 -26.66
C LYS A 113 -7.35 30.50 -25.84
N PRO A 114 -7.41 30.62 -24.50
CA PRO A 114 -8.15 29.69 -23.66
C PRO A 114 -9.64 30.01 -23.62
N TYR A 115 -10.44 28.98 -23.41
CA TYR A 115 -11.82 29.09 -22.98
C TYR A 115 -12.11 28.04 -21.90
N ILE A 116 -12.55 28.48 -20.74
CA ILE A 116 -13.00 27.61 -19.66
C ILE A 116 -14.48 27.90 -19.40
N PRO A 117 -15.39 26.92 -19.52
CA PRO A 117 -16.83 27.15 -19.36
C PRO A 117 -17.15 27.45 -17.89
N ASN A 118 -18.20 28.29 -17.71
CA ASN A 118 -18.75 28.53 -16.39
C ASN A 118 -19.58 27.33 -15.93
N ARG A 119 -19.18 26.69 -14.82
CA ARG A 119 -19.80 25.49 -14.28
C ARG A 119 -21.31 25.67 -14.02
N PHE A 120 -21.74 26.86 -13.56
CA PHE A 120 -23.11 27.11 -13.12
C PHE A 120 -24.01 27.57 -14.25
N GLU A 121 -23.49 28.28 -15.23
CA GLU A 121 -24.25 28.82 -16.35
C GLU A 121 -24.22 27.90 -17.56
N GLU A 122 -23.05 27.34 -17.86
CA GLU A 122 -22.79 26.56 -19.09
C GLU A 122 -22.73 25.05 -18.84
N GLY A 123 -22.45 24.62 -17.59
CA GLY A 123 -22.36 23.21 -17.21
C GLY A 123 -20.99 22.59 -17.48
N TYR A 124 -20.96 21.26 -17.63
CA TYR A 124 -19.74 20.49 -17.92
C TYR A 124 -19.61 20.23 -19.42
N GLY A 125 -18.40 20.37 -19.95
CA GLY A 125 -18.04 20.01 -21.30
C GLY A 125 -18.49 21.01 -22.37
N LEU A 126 -18.37 20.58 -23.63
CA LEU A 126 -18.78 21.38 -24.78
C LEU A 126 -20.28 21.67 -24.75
N ASN A 127 -20.66 22.90 -25.11
CA ASN A 127 -22.05 23.27 -25.28
C ASN A 127 -22.23 24.20 -26.51
N LYS A 128 -23.41 24.15 -27.11
CA LYS A 128 -23.70 24.87 -28.37
C LYS A 128 -23.58 26.39 -28.24
N GLU A 129 -23.84 26.94 -27.05
CA GLU A 129 -23.73 28.39 -26.77
C GLU A 129 -22.26 28.84 -26.75
N ALA A 130 -21.38 28.10 -26.06
CA ALA A 130 -19.96 28.34 -26.04
C ALA A 130 -19.35 28.25 -27.46
N ILE A 131 -19.75 27.24 -28.25
CA ILE A 131 -19.29 27.06 -29.63
C ILE A 131 -19.69 28.27 -30.49
N ARG A 132 -20.92 28.79 -30.33
CA ARG A 132 -21.35 30.00 -31.07
C ARG A 132 -20.50 31.20 -30.68
N LYS A 133 -20.30 31.45 -29.39
CA LYS A 133 -19.44 32.52 -28.89
C LYS A 133 -18.02 32.44 -29.46
N LEU A 134 -17.42 31.23 -29.45
CA LEU A 134 -16.07 31.00 -29.99
C LEU A 134 -16.00 31.33 -31.48
N LYS A 135 -16.99 30.91 -32.26
CA LYS A 135 -17.04 31.22 -33.70
C LYS A 135 -17.18 32.72 -33.97
N GLU A 136 -18.00 33.43 -33.20
CA GLU A 136 -18.15 34.89 -33.26
C GLU A 136 -16.82 35.61 -32.97
N HIS A 137 -15.96 35.00 -32.14
CA HIS A 137 -14.62 35.51 -31.84
C HIS A 137 -13.52 35.02 -32.81
N GLY A 138 -13.93 34.35 -33.89
CA GLY A 138 -13.06 33.96 -34.99
C GLY A 138 -12.33 32.63 -34.79
N CYS A 139 -12.88 31.71 -33.97
CA CYS A 139 -12.28 30.38 -33.84
C CYS A 139 -12.39 29.59 -35.14
N ASP A 140 -11.27 29.14 -35.67
CA ASP A 140 -11.16 28.28 -36.86
C ASP A 140 -10.90 26.82 -36.44
N LEU A 141 -10.05 26.61 -35.44
CA LEU A 141 -9.72 25.31 -34.88
C LEU A 141 -9.91 25.34 -33.38
N LEU A 142 -10.77 24.43 -32.86
CA LEU A 142 -11.01 24.22 -31.46
C LEU A 142 -10.30 22.96 -30.99
N ILE A 143 -9.46 23.06 -29.96
CA ILE A 143 -8.80 21.90 -29.31
C ILE A 143 -9.44 21.77 -27.94
N THR A 144 -10.13 20.66 -27.66
CA THR A 144 -10.61 20.38 -26.31
C THR A 144 -9.58 19.62 -25.51
N VAL A 145 -9.53 19.89 -24.21
CA VAL A 145 -8.72 19.15 -23.24
C VAL A 145 -9.57 18.74 -22.06
N ASP A 146 -9.50 17.48 -21.68
CA ASP A 146 -10.21 16.89 -20.54
C ASP A 146 -11.74 16.94 -20.70
N CYS A 147 -12.24 17.01 -21.92
CA CYS A 147 -13.67 16.97 -22.25
C CYS A 147 -13.92 16.75 -23.73
N GLY A 148 -15.14 16.37 -24.07
CA GLY A 148 -15.63 16.37 -25.45
C GLY A 148 -15.86 14.99 -26.07
N ILE A 149 -15.35 13.89 -25.51
CA ILE A 149 -15.47 12.54 -26.08
C ILE A 149 -16.92 12.03 -26.23
N THR A 150 -17.84 12.61 -25.48
CA THR A 150 -19.27 12.29 -25.56
C THR A 150 -20.12 13.36 -26.27
N SER A 151 -19.50 14.46 -26.73
CA SER A 151 -20.17 15.68 -27.24
C SER A 151 -20.47 15.61 -28.76
N ILE A 152 -21.29 14.63 -29.15
CA ILE A 152 -21.57 14.36 -30.59
C ILE A 152 -22.30 15.54 -31.24
N GLU A 153 -23.42 15.97 -30.65
CA GLU A 153 -24.24 17.04 -31.21
C GLU A 153 -23.53 18.40 -31.23
N GLU A 154 -22.68 18.65 -30.24
CA GLU A 154 -21.92 19.86 -30.10
C GLU A 154 -20.85 19.95 -31.22
N VAL A 155 -20.16 18.82 -31.48
CA VAL A 155 -19.16 18.77 -32.56
C VAL A 155 -19.83 18.85 -33.94
N GLU A 156 -20.97 18.16 -34.15
CA GLU A 156 -21.76 18.34 -35.39
C GLU A 156 -22.14 19.82 -35.57
N PHE A 157 -22.59 20.50 -34.54
CA PHE A 157 -22.92 21.90 -34.58
C PHE A 157 -21.69 22.76 -34.95
N ALA A 158 -20.52 22.51 -34.33
CA ALA A 158 -19.27 23.21 -34.66
C ALA A 158 -18.92 23.05 -36.18
N ASN A 159 -19.04 21.84 -36.68
CA ASN A 159 -18.80 21.53 -38.11
C ASN A 159 -19.74 22.31 -39.03
N THR A 160 -21.04 22.50 -38.67
CA THR A 160 -21.97 23.31 -39.46
C THR A 160 -21.56 24.79 -39.53
N LEU A 161 -20.82 25.27 -38.54
CA LEU A 161 -20.30 26.62 -38.47
C LEU A 161 -18.93 26.76 -39.18
N GLY A 162 -18.40 25.70 -39.78
CA GLY A 162 -17.09 25.67 -40.39
C GLY A 162 -15.95 25.84 -39.39
N MET A 163 -16.08 25.22 -38.26
CA MET A 163 -15.06 25.15 -37.18
C MET A 163 -14.58 23.70 -37.05
N ASP A 164 -13.32 23.47 -37.27
CA ASP A 164 -12.70 22.14 -37.00
C ASP A 164 -12.52 21.91 -35.50
N VAL A 165 -12.79 20.68 -35.05
CA VAL A 165 -12.66 20.31 -33.62
C VAL A 165 -11.66 19.15 -33.51
N ILE A 166 -10.69 19.30 -32.60
CA ILE A 166 -9.80 18.25 -32.13
C ILE A 166 -10.19 17.95 -30.67
N ILE A 167 -10.39 16.70 -30.34
CA ILE A 167 -10.73 16.27 -28.99
C ILE A 167 -9.53 15.56 -28.37
N THR A 168 -9.11 16.01 -27.17
CA THR A 168 -8.23 15.24 -26.28
C THR A 168 -8.94 15.00 -24.96
N ASP A 169 -9.29 13.74 -24.69
CA ASP A 169 -10.13 13.40 -23.54
C ASP A 169 -9.79 12.00 -23.02
N HIS A 170 -9.72 11.87 -21.70
CA HIS A 170 -9.42 10.60 -21.02
C HIS A 170 -10.67 9.88 -20.51
N HIS A 171 -11.82 10.52 -20.60
CA HIS A 171 -13.09 9.92 -20.20
C HIS A 171 -13.48 8.72 -21.09
N GLN A 172 -14.44 7.92 -20.61
CA GLN A 172 -14.88 6.74 -21.34
C GLN A 172 -15.71 7.16 -22.58
N PRO A 173 -15.35 6.77 -23.79
CA PRO A 173 -16.15 7.02 -25.00
C PRO A 173 -17.47 6.24 -24.94
N ARG A 174 -18.50 6.74 -25.66
CA ARG A 174 -19.73 5.99 -25.84
C ARG A 174 -19.45 4.77 -26.74
N PRO A 175 -19.98 3.58 -26.40
CA PRO A 175 -19.70 2.38 -27.18
C PRO A 175 -20.15 2.46 -28.65
N ASP A 176 -21.25 3.20 -28.90
CA ASP A 176 -21.95 3.14 -30.20
C ASP A 176 -21.74 4.37 -31.09
N ALA A 177 -21.14 5.44 -30.57
CA ALA A 177 -20.99 6.68 -31.34
C ALA A 177 -19.87 7.59 -30.80
N LEU A 178 -19.03 8.06 -31.72
CA LEU A 178 -17.99 9.05 -31.44
C LEU A 178 -18.36 10.42 -32.04
N PRO A 179 -17.90 11.54 -31.45
CA PRO A 179 -18.05 12.86 -32.05
C PRO A 179 -17.38 12.93 -33.44
N PRO A 180 -17.98 13.57 -34.42
CA PRO A 180 -17.40 13.73 -35.76
C PRO A 180 -16.31 14.82 -35.80
N ALA A 181 -15.32 14.72 -34.90
CA ALA A 181 -14.17 15.61 -34.79
C ALA A 181 -13.18 15.30 -35.91
N ILE A 182 -12.39 16.32 -36.37
CA ILE A 182 -11.35 16.11 -37.36
C ILE A 182 -10.17 15.29 -36.82
N GLY A 183 -10.03 15.26 -35.51
CA GLY A 183 -9.05 14.42 -34.79
C GLY A 183 -9.51 14.13 -33.36
N LEU A 184 -9.23 12.93 -32.91
CA LEU A 184 -9.61 12.46 -31.59
C LEU A 184 -8.45 11.71 -30.94
N ILE A 185 -8.02 12.19 -29.77
CA ILE A 185 -6.92 11.63 -28.98
C ILE A 185 -7.49 11.11 -27.68
N THR A 186 -7.52 9.80 -27.53
CA THR A 186 -7.77 9.10 -26.25
C THR A 186 -7.09 7.74 -26.31
N PRO A 187 -6.48 7.27 -25.21
CA PRO A 187 -5.87 5.94 -25.18
C PRO A 187 -6.93 4.82 -25.14
N LYS A 188 -8.20 5.17 -24.87
CA LYS A 188 -9.32 4.23 -24.69
C LYS A 188 -10.03 3.85 -26.01
N MET A 189 -9.48 4.24 -27.15
CA MET A 189 -9.97 3.77 -28.44
C MET A 189 -9.58 2.31 -28.67
N PRO A 190 -10.50 1.48 -29.22
CA PRO A 190 -10.18 0.08 -29.51
C PRO A 190 -9.01 -0.11 -30.48
N GLU A 191 -8.77 0.86 -31.35
CA GLU A 191 -7.69 0.87 -32.34
C GLU A 191 -6.38 1.46 -31.80
N SER A 192 -6.35 1.92 -30.54
CA SER A 192 -5.16 2.50 -29.93
C SER A 192 -4.15 1.40 -29.55
N GLU A 193 -2.93 1.53 -30.03
CA GLU A 193 -1.78 0.70 -29.63
C GLU A 193 -1.05 1.28 -28.41
N TYR A 194 -1.59 2.33 -27.81
CA TYR A 194 -0.98 2.99 -26.68
C TYR A 194 -0.99 2.07 -25.44
N PRO A 195 0.17 1.78 -24.83
CA PRO A 195 0.28 0.73 -23.81
C PRO A 195 -0.37 1.06 -22.45
N PHE A 196 -0.81 2.31 -22.24
CA PHE A 196 -1.34 2.78 -20.96
C PHE A 196 -2.60 3.65 -21.17
N ASP A 197 -3.74 3.20 -20.67
CA ASP A 197 -5.05 3.85 -20.84
C ASP A 197 -5.44 4.78 -19.68
N GLY A 198 -4.64 4.82 -18.61
CA GLY A 198 -4.90 5.56 -17.37
C GLY A 198 -4.44 7.02 -17.37
N LEU A 199 -3.98 7.60 -18.50
CA LEU A 199 -3.53 9.01 -18.52
C LEU A 199 -4.67 9.96 -18.12
N ALA A 200 -4.37 10.97 -17.30
CA ALA A 200 -5.24 12.12 -17.05
C ALA A 200 -5.32 13.06 -18.27
N GLY A 201 -6.27 13.97 -18.31
CA GLY A 201 -6.41 14.96 -19.39
C GLY A 201 -5.15 15.80 -19.61
N VAL A 202 -4.48 16.22 -18.54
CA VAL A 202 -3.18 16.92 -18.63
C VAL A 202 -2.09 16.01 -19.18
N GLY A 203 -2.12 14.71 -18.88
CA GLY A 203 -1.21 13.72 -19.47
C GLY A 203 -1.39 13.61 -20.99
N LEU A 204 -2.63 13.61 -21.47
CA LEU A 204 -2.93 13.66 -22.92
C LEU A 204 -2.49 14.98 -23.55
N ALA A 205 -2.73 16.10 -22.90
CA ALA A 205 -2.23 17.41 -23.35
C ALA A 205 -0.69 17.43 -23.45
N PHE A 206 0.00 16.80 -22.49
CA PHE A 206 1.45 16.63 -22.53
C PHE A 206 1.89 15.75 -23.71
N LYS A 207 1.19 14.64 -23.98
CA LYS A 207 1.48 13.80 -25.16
C LYS A 207 1.25 14.52 -26.48
N LEU A 208 0.20 15.34 -26.56
CA LEU A 208 -0.03 16.19 -27.73
C LEU A 208 1.10 17.21 -27.90
N ALA A 209 1.52 17.90 -26.82
CA ALA A 209 2.65 18.82 -26.85
C ALA A 209 3.94 18.12 -27.29
N HIS A 210 4.20 16.91 -26.77
CA HIS A 210 5.35 16.10 -27.16
C HIS A 210 5.32 15.73 -28.67
N GLY A 211 4.15 15.34 -29.20
CA GLY A 211 3.97 15.08 -30.63
C GLY A 211 4.19 16.33 -31.50
N LEU A 212 3.70 17.50 -31.06
CA LEU A 212 3.91 18.78 -31.76
C LEU A 212 5.40 19.16 -31.81
N MET A 213 6.19 18.80 -30.82
CA MET A 213 7.63 19.02 -30.75
C MET A 213 8.46 17.90 -31.37
N GLY A 214 7.81 16.93 -32.02
CA GLY A 214 8.48 15.91 -32.83
C GLY A 214 8.48 14.50 -32.26
N GLY A 215 8.07 14.30 -31.00
CA GLY A 215 7.88 12.99 -30.40
C GLY A 215 9.16 12.19 -30.08
N GLY A 216 10.32 12.84 -30.17
CA GLY A 216 11.63 12.27 -29.82
C GLY A 216 12.00 12.49 -28.36
N ASP A 217 13.29 12.68 -28.08
CA ASP A 217 13.78 13.00 -26.75
C ASP A 217 13.07 14.26 -26.22
N LEU A 218 12.72 14.25 -24.93
CA LEU A 218 12.00 15.35 -24.32
C LEU A 218 12.87 16.62 -24.23
N ASP A 219 12.40 17.68 -24.86
CA ASP A 219 12.96 19.00 -24.78
C ASP A 219 12.93 19.52 -23.31
N PRO A 220 13.95 20.26 -22.85
CA PRO A 220 13.97 20.86 -21.50
C PRO A 220 12.73 21.70 -21.17
N PHE A 221 12.11 22.37 -22.17
CA PHE A 221 10.85 23.07 -21.95
C PHE A 221 9.73 22.10 -21.56
N LEU A 222 9.54 20.97 -22.31
CA LEU A 222 8.53 19.97 -21.96
C LEU A 222 8.81 19.33 -20.60
N GLN A 223 10.07 19.08 -20.23
CA GLN A 223 10.42 18.60 -18.91
C GLN A 223 9.96 19.57 -17.82
N SER A 224 10.09 20.88 -18.02
CA SER A 224 9.62 21.91 -17.08
C SER A 224 8.09 21.89 -16.90
N GLN A 225 7.31 21.44 -17.93
CA GLN A 225 5.85 21.34 -17.83
C GLN A 225 5.36 20.10 -17.06
N LEU A 226 6.25 19.20 -16.67
CA LEU A 226 5.90 18.05 -15.82
C LEU A 226 5.34 18.48 -14.46
N ASP A 227 5.65 19.71 -14.00
CA ASP A 227 5.04 20.27 -12.81
C ASP A 227 3.51 20.37 -12.92
N LEU A 228 3.00 20.84 -14.08
CA LEU A 228 1.56 20.90 -14.36
C LEU A 228 0.96 19.50 -14.53
N VAL A 229 1.71 18.59 -15.18
CA VAL A 229 1.25 17.20 -15.37
C VAL A 229 1.06 16.49 -14.03
N ALA A 230 2.02 16.61 -13.11
CA ALA A 230 1.88 16.03 -11.78
C ALA A 230 0.71 16.63 -11.00
N LEU A 231 0.53 17.95 -11.09
CA LEU A 231 -0.55 18.66 -10.39
C LEU A 231 -1.94 18.19 -10.87
N GLY A 232 -2.18 18.15 -12.20
CA GLY A 232 -3.46 17.71 -12.75
C GLY A 232 -3.70 16.21 -12.47
N THR A 233 -2.72 15.35 -12.80
CA THR A 233 -2.84 13.90 -12.64
C THR A 233 -3.19 13.48 -11.21
N VAL A 234 -2.51 14.06 -10.21
CA VAL A 234 -2.76 13.73 -8.80
C VAL A 234 -4.10 14.30 -8.32
N ALA A 235 -4.46 15.51 -8.76
CA ALA A 235 -5.70 16.17 -8.34
C ALA A 235 -6.95 15.57 -8.97
N ASP A 236 -6.84 15.00 -10.17
CA ASP A 236 -7.91 14.26 -10.86
C ASP A 236 -8.14 12.85 -10.30
N LEU A 237 -7.26 12.39 -9.40
CA LEU A 237 -7.27 11.02 -8.88
C LEU A 237 -7.04 9.97 -9.98
N ALA A 238 -6.26 10.31 -11.02
CA ALA A 238 -5.85 9.33 -12.00
C ALA A 238 -4.90 8.28 -11.39
N PRO A 239 -4.89 7.02 -11.87
CA PRO A 239 -4.08 5.95 -11.28
C PRO A 239 -2.58 6.31 -11.31
N LEU A 240 -1.91 6.30 -10.17
CA LEU A 240 -0.48 6.60 -10.04
C LEU A 240 0.38 5.35 -10.30
N THR A 241 0.05 4.65 -11.38
CA THR A 241 0.74 3.47 -11.90
C THR A 241 1.25 3.75 -13.30
N GLY A 242 2.02 2.83 -13.88
CA GLY A 242 2.50 2.94 -15.27
C GLY A 242 3.11 4.31 -15.57
N GLU A 243 2.69 4.91 -16.68
CA GLU A 243 3.24 6.17 -17.15
C GLU A 243 2.87 7.38 -16.26
N ASN A 244 1.68 7.38 -15.63
CA ASN A 244 1.32 8.43 -14.69
C ASN A 244 2.26 8.49 -13.48
N ARG A 245 2.76 7.33 -13.02
CA ARG A 245 3.78 7.31 -11.97
C ARG A 245 5.06 8.00 -12.40
N VAL A 246 5.54 7.72 -13.62
CA VAL A 246 6.74 8.35 -14.17
C VAL A 246 6.54 9.86 -14.26
N LEU A 247 5.45 10.30 -14.92
CA LEU A 247 5.11 11.71 -15.10
C LEU A 247 4.96 12.44 -13.76
N SER A 248 4.25 11.84 -12.79
CA SER A 248 4.03 12.45 -11.48
C SER A 248 5.30 12.47 -10.63
N SER A 249 6.12 11.41 -10.65
CA SER A 249 7.40 11.38 -9.90
C SER A 249 8.36 12.43 -10.39
N LEU A 250 8.58 12.53 -11.71
CA LEU A 250 9.46 13.53 -12.32
C LEU A 250 8.86 14.93 -12.19
N GLY A 251 7.54 15.05 -12.31
CA GLY A 251 6.82 16.30 -12.10
C GLY A 251 6.91 16.84 -10.67
N LEU A 252 6.92 15.98 -9.66
CA LEU A 252 7.19 16.39 -8.27
C LEU A 252 8.61 16.93 -8.10
N VAL A 253 9.59 16.41 -8.85
CA VAL A 253 10.94 16.98 -8.87
C VAL A 253 10.91 18.42 -9.42
N GLU A 254 10.20 18.64 -10.54
CA GLU A 254 10.02 19.96 -11.12
C GLU A 254 9.26 20.91 -10.18
N LEU A 255 8.14 20.47 -9.59
CA LEU A 255 7.37 21.25 -8.62
C LEU A 255 8.21 21.71 -7.42
N ASN A 256 9.11 20.86 -6.96
CA ASN A 256 9.98 21.19 -5.81
C ASN A 256 11.07 22.21 -6.14
N LYS A 257 11.36 22.49 -7.41
CA LYS A 257 12.20 23.65 -7.81
C LYS A 257 11.47 24.97 -7.55
N ARG A 258 10.13 24.98 -7.53
CA ARG A 258 9.27 26.15 -7.31
C ARG A 258 9.58 27.33 -8.25
N GLU A 259 9.93 27.01 -9.49
CA GLU A 259 10.29 28.00 -10.51
C GLU A 259 9.06 28.67 -11.10
N ARG A 260 7.92 27.94 -11.22
CA ARG A 260 6.67 28.52 -11.74
C ARG A 260 6.08 29.53 -10.76
N PRO A 261 5.92 30.84 -11.15
CA PRO A 261 5.40 31.88 -10.27
C PRO A 261 4.06 31.56 -9.64
N GLY A 262 3.12 30.96 -10.40
CA GLY A 262 1.80 30.55 -9.91
C GLY A 262 1.86 29.48 -8.81
N ILE A 263 2.67 28.45 -8.97
CA ILE A 263 2.87 27.40 -7.95
C ILE A 263 3.52 27.98 -6.70
N LYS A 264 4.53 28.83 -6.87
CA LYS A 264 5.18 29.52 -5.75
C LYS A 264 4.20 30.41 -4.98
N ALA A 265 3.32 31.11 -5.67
CA ALA A 265 2.28 31.94 -5.06
C ALA A 265 1.25 31.10 -4.29
N LEU A 266 0.79 29.98 -4.86
CA LEU A 266 -0.12 29.03 -4.18
C LEU A 266 0.51 28.44 -2.92
N CYS A 267 1.78 28.05 -2.95
CA CYS A 267 2.52 27.59 -1.78
C CYS A 267 2.59 28.67 -0.69
N ASN A 268 2.87 29.93 -1.08
CA ASN A 268 2.96 31.03 -0.14
C ASN A 268 1.62 31.30 0.58
N VAL A 269 0.51 31.45 -0.15
CA VAL A 269 -0.82 31.66 0.46
C VAL A 269 -1.30 30.47 1.29
N ALA A 270 -0.84 29.25 0.95
CA ALA A 270 -1.08 28.04 1.74
C ALA A 270 -0.22 27.96 3.03
N ASN A 271 0.66 28.93 3.29
CA ASN A 271 1.68 28.86 4.34
C ASN A 271 2.54 27.59 4.27
N TYR A 272 2.82 27.13 3.05
CA TYR A 272 3.64 25.95 2.82
C TYR A 272 5.11 26.37 2.68
N SER A 273 5.89 26.13 3.73
CA SER A 273 7.30 26.56 3.84
C SER A 273 8.14 26.11 2.66
N ASP A 274 9.09 26.96 2.23
CA ASP A 274 10.03 26.65 1.15
C ASP A 274 10.93 25.44 1.43
N ASN A 275 11.19 25.15 2.70
CA ASN A 275 12.00 24.01 3.15
C ASN A 275 11.20 22.69 3.18
N LYS A 276 9.88 22.73 2.99
CA LYS A 276 9.02 21.53 3.02
C LYS A 276 8.82 21.01 1.61
N LEU A 277 9.10 19.71 1.40
CA LEU A 277 8.91 19.06 0.10
C LEU A 277 7.42 18.96 -0.27
N ILE A 278 7.10 19.32 -1.50
CA ILE A 278 5.80 19.07 -2.11
C ILE A 278 5.75 17.58 -2.45
N ALA A 279 4.77 16.86 -1.90
CA ALA A 279 4.48 15.46 -2.15
C ALA A 279 3.08 15.30 -2.76
N GLY A 280 2.69 14.09 -3.14
CA GLY A 280 1.36 13.81 -3.70
C GLY A 280 0.22 14.33 -2.81
N TYR A 281 0.32 14.15 -1.48
CA TYR A 281 -0.64 14.71 -0.53
C TYR A 281 -0.78 16.25 -0.66
N THR A 282 0.32 16.96 -0.89
CA THR A 282 0.28 18.43 -1.03
C THR A 282 -0.52 18.83 -2.27
N LEU A 283 -0.38 18.08 -3.37
CA LEU A 283 -1.13 18.33 -4.60
C LEU A 283 -2.64 18.09 -4.40
N GLY A 284 -3.01 16.93 -3.88
CA GLY A 284 -4.40 16.54 -3.71
C GLY A 284 -5.14 17.32 -2.60
N PHE A 285 -4.47 17.71 -1.50
CA PHE A 285 -5.13 18.25 -0.31
C PHE A 285 -4.76 19.70 0.05
N VAL A 286 -3.72 20.26 -0.56
CA VAL A 286 -3.31 21.67 -0.29
C VAL A 286 -3.48 22.55 -1.52
N LEU A 287 -2.85 22.21 -2.65
CA LEU A 287 -2.86 23.05 -3.86
C LEU A 287 -4.14 22.82 -4.69
N GLY A 288 -4.48 21.58 -5.00
CA GLY A 288 -5.65 21.22 -5.79
C GLY A 288 -6.97 21.80 -5.26
N PRO A 289 -7.28 21.71 -3.95
CA PRO A 289 -8.50 22.30 -3.40
C PRO A 289 -8.60 23.81 -3.57
N ARG A 290 -7.50 24.57 -3.65
CA ARG A 290 -7.49 26.01 -3.91
C ARG A 290 -7.86 26.31 -5.36
N ILE A 291 -7.30 25.53 -6.28
CA ILE A 291 -7.59 25.60 -7.70
C ILE A 291 -9.06 25.22 -7.95
N ASN A 292 -9.49 24.07 -7.45
CA ASN A 292 -10.88 23.62 -7.57
C ASN A 292 -11.92 24.58 -6.94
N ALA A 293 -11.51 25.38 -5.95
CA ALA A 293 -12.40 26.39 -5.36
C ALA A 293 -12.73 27.52 -6.35
N ALA A 294 -11.78 27.91 -7.21
CA ALA A 294 -12.03 28.90 -8.28
C ALA A 294 -13.07 28.40 -9.28
N GLY A 295 -12.99 27.15 -9.72
CA GLY A 295 -14.00 26.52 -10.59
C GLY A 295 -15.38 26.37 -9.94
N ARG A 296 -15.50 26.43 -8.61
CA ARG A 296 -16.76 26.41 -7.87
C ARG A 296 -17.34 27.80 -7.57
N MET A 297 -16.57 28.87 -7.84
CA MET A 297 -16.93 30.27 -7.56
C MET A 297 -16.93 31.13 -8.82
N ASP A 298 -16.96 30.50 -10.01
CA ASP A 298 -17.15 31.15 -11.31
C ASP A 298 -15.90 31.82 -11.93
N GLU A 299 -14.69 31.38 -11.55
CA GLU A 299 -13.45 32.06 -11.95
C GLU A 299 -12.33 31.12 -12.41
N ALA A 300 -12.69 29.98 -13.03
CA ALA A 300 -11.70 28.98 -13.45
C ALA A 300 -10.68 29.50 -14.49
N SER A 301 -11.04 30.52 -15.28
CA SER A 301 -10.11 31.17 -16.21
C SER A 301 -8.92 31.82 -15.53
N LYS A 302 -9.08 32.31 -14.27
CA LYS A 302 -7.98 32.86 -13.47
C LYS A 302 -6.93 31.81 -13.09
N VAL A 303 -7.32 30.53 -13.02
CA VAL A 303 -6.36 29.45 -12.80
C VAL A 303 -5.38 29.35 -13.95
N VAL A 304 -5.90 29.42 -15.18
CA VAL A 304 -5.05 29.40 -16.39
C VAL A 304 -4.12 30.62 -16.39
N GLU A 305 -4.61 31.81 -16.03
CA GLU A 305 -3.78 33.02 -15.90
C GLU A 305 -2.68 32.81 -14.84
N LEU A 306 -3.01 32.26 -13.66
CA LEU A 306 -2.07 31.97 -12.59
C LEU A 306 -0.97 31.00 -13.04
N LEU A 307 -1.33 29.91 -13.75
CA LEU A 307 -0.39 28.86 -14.13
C LEU A 307 0.46 29.21 -15.36
N THR A 308 0.06 30.25 -16.14
CA THR A 308 0.76 30.69 -17.34
C THR A 308 1.51 32.02 -17.21
N THR A 309 1.33 32.73 -16.08
CA THR A 309 2.05 34.00 -15.83
C THR A 309 3.52 33.76 -15.52
N GLU A 310 4.37 34.65 -16.04
CA GLU A 310 5.82 34.68 -15.77
C GLU A 310 6.18 35.65 -14.62
N SER A 311 5.20 36.42 -14.09
CA SER A 311 5.41 37.38 -13.01
C SER A 311 4.84 36.89 -11.71
N TYR A 312 5.67 36.83 -10.68
CA TYR A 312 5.25 36.52 -9.32
C TYR A 312 4.32 37.61 -8.71
N GLU A 313 4.58 38.88 -9.05
CA GLU A 313 3.73 40.01 -8.59
C GLU A 313 2.30 39.91 -9.17
N LYS A 314 2.13 39.35 -10.39
CA LYS A 314 0.79 39.05 -10.95
C LYS A 314 0.17 37.81 -10.35
N ALA A 315 0.96 36.79 -10.00
CA ALA A 315 0.49 35.53 -9.46
C ALA A 315 -0.08 35.65 -8.05
N ILE A 316 0.52 36.48 -7.18
CA ILE A 316 0.13 36.59 -5.77
C ILE A 316 -1.33 37.00 -5.58
N PRO A 317 -1.86 38.09 -6.15
CA PRO A 317 -3.25 38.48 -5.93
C PRO A 317 -4.24 37.40 -6.40
N ILE A 318 -3.94 36.70 -7.49
CA ILE A 318 -4.77 35.59 -7.99
C ILE A 318 -4.76 34.43 -6.99
N ALA A 319 -3.60 34.05 -6.46
CA ALA A 319 -3.49 32.99 -5.46
C ALA A 319 -4.19 33.35 -4.14
N GLU A 320 -4.12 34.60 -3.67
CA GLU A 320 -4.84 35.11 -2.49
C GLU A 320 -6.36 35.02 -2.66
N GLU A 321 -6.86 35.34 -3.84
CA GLU A 321 -8.28 35.20 -4.17
C GLU A 321 -8.71 33.73 -4.13
N MET A 322 -7.93 32.83 -4.72
CA MET A 322 -8.19 31.37 -4.68
C MET A 322 -8.17 30.83 -3.25
N ASP A 323 -7.25 31.29 -2.40
CA ASP A 323 -7.22 30.89 -0.99
C ASP A 323 -8.45 31.39 -0.25
N THR A 324 -8.89 32.62 -0.54
CA THR A 324 -10.13 33.18 0.02
C THR A 324 -11.36 32.35 -0.38
N HIS A 325 -11.47 31.95 -1.65
CA HIS A 325 -12.53 31.07 -2.13
C HIS A 325 -12.48 29.71 -1.46
N ASN A 326 -11.30 29.12 -1.29
CA ASN A 326 -11.12 27.85 -0.61
C ASN A 326 -11.48 27.91 0.88
N GLN A 327 -11.18 29.01 1.56
CA GLN A 327 -11.60 29.25 2.95
C GLN A 327 -13.12 29.31 3.06
N LYS A 328 -13.80 30.12 2.23
CA LYS A 328 -15.27 30.18 2.19
C LYS A 328 -15.90 28.82 1.90
N ARG A 329 -15.36 28.11 0.90
CA ARG A 329 -15.81 26.75 0.59
C ARG A 329 -15.73 25.83 1.81
N ARG A 330 -14.59 25.88 2.57
CA ARG A 330 -14.40 25.08 3.78
C ARG A 330 -15.37 25.43 4.89
N GLU A 331 -15.66 26.71 5.09
CA GLU A 331 -16.63 27.17 6.07
C GLU A 331 -18.04 26.68 5.73
N GLU A 332 -18.48 26.82 4.49
CA GLU A 332 -19.76 26.30 4.00
C GLU A 332 -19.82 24.77 4.12
N GLN A 333 -18.76 24.07 3.73
CA GLN A 333 -18.67 22.62 3.83
C GLN A 333 -18.83 22.15 5.28
N ASN A 334 -18.11 22.75 6.23
CA ASN A 334 -18.20 22.40 7.65
C ASN A 334 -19.61 22.68 8.20
N HIS A 335 -20.18 23.85 7.84
CA HIS A 335 -21.54 24.21 8.25
C HIS A 335 -22.58 23.19 7.75
N ILE A 336 -22.54 22.83 6.47
CA ILE A 336 -23.46 21.84 5.88
C ILE A 336 -23.24 20.46 6.51
N GLN A 337 -21.98 20.05 6.71
CA GLN A 337 -21.64 18.77 7.32
C GLN A 337 -22.18 18.66 8.75
N GLU A 338 -21.99 19.70 9.59
CA GLU A 338 -22.50 19.71 10.96
C GLU A 338 -24.03 19.62 11.00
N LYS A 339 -24.70 20.39 10.14
CA LYS A 339 -26.17 20.38 10.04
C LYS A 339 -26.70 19.03 9.55
N ALA A 340 -26.10 18.46 8.51
CA ALA A 340 -26.48 17.16 7.97
C ALA A 340 -26.25 16.03 8.99
N ALA A 341 -25.11 16.04 9.69
CA ALA A 341 -24.81 15.09 10.75
C ALA A 341 -25.79 15.21 11.93
N ALA A 342 -26.11 16.44 12.36
CA ALA A 342 -27.09 16.66 13.42
C ALA A 342 -28.49 16.14 13.05
N LYS A 343 -28.91 16.28 11.78
CA LYS A 343 -30.18 15.70 11.28
C LYS A 343 -30.18 14.17 11.34
N ILE A 344 -29.08 13.52 10.94
CA ILE A 344 -28.95 12.06 11.00
C ILE A 344 -29.00 11.60 12.48
N GLU A 345 -28.27 12.26 13.38
CA GLU A 345 -28.14 11.86 14.79
C GLU A 345 -29.39 12.17 15.61
N LYS A 346 -30.13 13.24 15.30
CA LYS A 346 -31.37 13.59 16.01
C LYS A 346 -32.51 12.60 15.73
N ASN A 347 -32.52 12.01 14.55
CA ASN A 347 -33.52 11.01 14.17
C ASN A 347 -32.99 9.59 14.34
N ARG A 348 -33.42 8.91 15.41
CA ARG A 348 -32.96 7.51 15.69
C ARG A 348 -33.31 6.53 14.58
N ASP A 349 -34.34 6.83 13.78
CA ASP A 349 -34.69 5.97 12.64
C ASP A 349 -33.74 6.19 11.46
N HIS A 350 -33.13 7.35 11.30
CA HIS A 350 -32.09 7.58 10.29
C HIS A 350 -30.81 6.80 10.57
N ILE A 351 -30.43 6.62 11.85
CA ILE A 351 -29.22 5.83 12.22
C ILE A 351 -29.37 4.35 11.85
N LYS A 352 -30.63 3.86 11.77
CA LYS A 352 -30.94 2.47 11.42
C LYS A 352 -31.07 2.23 9.91
N LYS A 353 -31.16 3.30 9.12
CA LYS A 353 -31.30 3.21 7.67
C LYS A 353 -30.01 2.74 7.02
N THR A 354 -30.14 1.93 5.99
CA THR A 354 -29.03 1.49 5.14
C THR A 354 -28.65 2.58 4.13
N GLY A 355 -29.64 3.25 3.52
CA GLY A 355 -29.45 4.36 2.61
C GLY A 355 -29.87 5.69 3.25
N LEU A 356 -29.03 6.71 3.19
CA LEU A 356 -29.25 8.01 3.81
C LEU A 356 -29.58 9.09 2.77
N VAL A 357 -30.64 9.86 2.99
CA VAL A 357 -30.93 11.08 2.22
C VAL A 357 -31.08 12.24 3.19
N VAL A 358 -30.27 13.30 2.98
CA VAL A 358 -30.25 14.48 3.86
C VAL A 358 -30.38 15.74 3.03
N TYR A 359 -31.20 16.70 3.48
CA TYR A 359 -31.48 17.95 2.76
C TYR A 359 -31.63 19.12 3.71
N ASN A 360 -31.44 20.36 3.19
CA ASN A 360 -31.70 21.60 3.96
C ASN A 360 -33.17 21.84 4.20
N GLU A 361 -33.48 22.61 5.25
CA GLU A 361 -34.81 23.15 5.47
C GLU A 361 -35.06 24.38 4.55
N ALA A 362 -36.33 24.77 4.38
CA ALA A 362 -36.70 25.84 3.45
C ALA A 362 -36.04 27.19 3.76
N GLU A 363 -35.66 27.42 5.02
CA GLU A 363 -35.03 28.67 5.49
C GLU A 363 -33.50 28.64 5.37
N GLU A 364 -32.88 27.47 5.08
CA GLU A 364 -31.43 27.29 4.92
C GLU A 364 -31.08 27.18 3.43
N VAL A 365 -29.95 27.76 3.04
CA VAL A 365 -29.43 27.61 1.66
C VAL A 365 -28.16 26.81 1.72
N TRP A 366 -28.17 25.58 1.11
CA TRP A 366 -26.96 24.82 0.92
C TRP A 366 -26.39 25.03 -0.50
N ASN A 367 -25.07 25.18 -0.59
CA ASN A 367 -24.40 25.40 -1.86
C ASN A 367 -24.31 24.07 -2.65
N GLN A 368 -24.88 24.04 -3.85
CA GLN A 368 -24.88 22.88 -4.76
C GLN A 368 -23.47 22.42 -5.12
N GLY A 369 -22.49 23.33 -5.19
CA GLY A 369 -21.10 23.03 -5.48
C GLY A 369 -20.35 22.28 -4.35
N VAL A 370 -20.94 22.25 -3.15
CA VAL A 370 -20.30 21.71 -1.93
C VAL A 370 -20.94 20.40 -1.46
N VAL A 371 -22.23 20.15 -1.79
CA VAL A 371 -22.96 18.94 -1.30
C VAL A 371 -22.28 17.62 -1.65
N GLY A 372 -21.58 17.54 -2.78
CA GLY A 372 -20.81 16.33 -3.16
C GLY A 372 -19.64 16.04 -2.23
N ILE A 373 -18.97 17.08 -1.72
CA ILE A 373 -17.89 16.92 -0.74
C ILE A 373 -18.46 16.49 0.61
N VAL A 374 -19.58 17.09 1.00
CA VAL A 374 -20.30 16.72 2.24
C VAL A 374 -20.79 15.27 2.17
N ALA A 375 -21.32 14.82 1.02
CA ALA A 375 -21.71 13.42 0.84
C ALA A 375 -20.54 12.46 1.06
N SER A 376 -19.34 12.77 0.53
CA SER A 376 -18.12 11.97 0.77
C SER A 376 -17.74 11.94 2.26
N GLN A 377 -17.86 13.06 2.98
CA GLN A 377 -17.55 13.12 4.41
C GLN A 377 -18.57 12.35 5.27
N LEU A 378 -19.85 12.41 4.92
CA LEU A 378 -20.90 11.65 5.60
C LEU A 378 -20.73 10.14 5.33
N LEU A 379 -20.36 9.74 4.09
CA LEU A 379 -20.00 8.37 3.77
C LEU A 379 -18.87 7.89 4.68
N GLY A 380 -17.79 8.65 4.80
CA GLY A 380 -16.65 8.30 5.67
C GLY A 380 -17.02 8.21 7.15
N ARG A 381 -18.00 9.02 7.61
CA ARG A 381 -18.43 9.05 9.01
C ARG A 381 -19.40 7.93 9.37
N TYR A 382 -20.35 7.62 8.49
CA TYR A 382 -21.43 6.66 8.79
C TYR A 382 -21.29 5.33 8.06
N TYR A 383 -20.43 5.28 7.05
CA TYR A 383 -20.21 4.14 6.16
C TYR A 383 -21.52 3.58 5.61
N ARG A 384 -22.32 4.48 5.00
CA ARG A 384 -23.63 4.21 4.41
C ARG A 384 -23.76 4.94 3.08
N PRO A 385 -24.41 4.37 2.05
CA PRO A 385 -24.80 5.14 0.87
C PRO A 385 -25.56 6.40 1.27
N VAL A 386 -25.18 7.54 0.71
CA VAL A 386 -25.76 8.82 1.14
C VAL A 386 -25.96 9.78 -0.03
N PHE A 387 -27.12 10.42 -0.08
CA PHE A 387 -27.40 11.60 -0.88
C PHE A 387 -27.52 12.84 0.00
N VAL A 388 -26.87 13.93 -0.42
CA VAL A 388 -27.02 15.27 0.16
C VAL A 388 -27.67 16.18 -0.89
N LEU A 389 -28.83 16.74 -0.55
CA LEU A 389 -29.64 17.53 -1.47
C LEU A 389 -29.68 19.01 -1.02
N ALA A 390 -29.45 19.92 -1.96
CA ALA A 390 -29.60 21.36 -1.80
C ALA A 390 -30.92 21.79 -2.43
N ILE A 391 -31.92 22.18 -1.60
CA ILE A 391 -33.23 22.68 -2.03
C ILE A 391 -33.11 24.13 -2.45
N LYS A 392 -33.61 24.46 -3.66
CA LYS A 392 -33.71 25.80 -4.18
C LYS A 392 -35.05 25.95 -4.89
N GLY A 393 -36.03 26.61 -4.25
CA GLY A 393 -37.38 26.74 -4.74
C GLY A 393 -38.14 25.39 -4.74
N ASP A 394 -38.69 25.01 -5.88
CA ASP A 394 -39.47 23.79 -6.05
C ASP A 394 -38.62 22.54 -6.43
N LYS A 395 -37.33 22.71 -6.53
CA LYS A 395 -36.38 21.64 -6.91
C LYS A 395 -35.24 21.53 -5.89
N ALA A 396 -34.67 20.33 -5.84
CA ALA A 396 -33.43 20.04 -5.13
C ALA A 396 -32.40 19.47 -6.08
N HIS A 397 -31.15 19.89 -5.92
CA HIS A 397 -29.99 19.31 -6.59
C HIS A 397 -29.18 18.49 -5.59
N GLY A 398 -28.92 17.24 -5.91
CA GLY A 398 -28.26 16.29 -5.01
C GLY A 398 -27.01 15.68 -5.58
N SER A 399 -26.11 15.33 -4.67
CA SER A 399 -24.96 14.51 -4.95
C SER A 399 -24.92 13.33 -3.99
N GLY A 400 -24.70 12.13 -4.53
CA GLY A 400 -24.61 10.90 -3.77
C GLY A 400 -23.22 10.29 -3.80
N ARG A 401 -22.94 9.50 -2.76
CA ARG A 401 -21.76 8.66 -2.63
C ARG A 401 -22.16 7.30 -2.07
N CYS A 402 -21.45 6.25 -2.51
CA CYS A 402 -21.76 4.87 -2.16
C CYS A 402 -20.55 4.10 -1.66
N ILE A 403 -20.79 3.09 -0.82
CA ILE A 403 -19.81 2.08 -0.43
C ILE A 403 -19.74 0.98 -1.50
N GLU A 404 -18.73 0.13 -1.41
CA GLU A 404 -18.62 -1.09 -2.24
C GLU A 404 -19.87 -1.98 -2.01
N GLY A 405 -20.25 -2.77 -3.01
CA GLY A 405 -21.40 -3.68 -2.96
C GLY A 405 -22.70 -3.14 -3.59
N MET A 406 -22.82 -1.83 -3.81
CA MET A 406 -24.01 -1.23 -4.44
C MET A 406 -23.62 -0.29 -5.58
N ASN A 407 -24.43 -0.22 -6.62
CA ASN A 407 -24.28 0.71 -7.74
C ASN A 407 -25.25 1.89 -7.59
N LEU A 408 -24.69 3.10 -7.44
CA LEU A 408 -25.51 4.30 -7.21
C LEU A 408 -26.30 4.73 -8.46
N ALA A 409 -25.72 4.55 -9.65
CA ALA A 409 -26.42 4.88 -10.91
C ALA A 409 -27.65 3.98 -11.10
N ASP A 410 -27.55 2.68 -10.80
CA ASP A 410 -28.68 1.75 -10.88
C ASP A 410 -29.79 2.08 -9.87
N SER A 411 -29.41 2.53 -8.67
CA SER A 411 -30.38 3.00 -7.67
C SER A 411 -31.17 4.22 -8.15
N LEU A 412 -30.51 5.14 -8.89
CA LEU A 412 -31.21 6.30 -9.49
C LEU A 412 -32.09 5.86 -10.67
N ASN A 413 -31.67 4.90 -11.48
CA ASN A 413 -32.50 4.32 -12.56
C ASN A 413 -33.77 3.69 -11.98
N ALA A 414 -33.69 2.98 -10.85
CA ALA A 414 -34.84 2.41 -10.15
C ALA A 414 -35.82 3.46 -9.58
N CYS A 415 -35.37 4.71 -9.41
CA CYS A 415 -36.15 5.83 -8.93
C CYS A 415 -36.40 6.89 -10.02
N SER A 416 -36.17 6.58 -11.30
CA SER A 416 -36.16 7.54 -12.41
C SER A 416 -37.48 8.31 -12.58
N ASP A 417 -38.62 7.71 -12.22
CA ASP A 417 -39.96 8.31 -12.27
C ASP A 417 -40.14 9.49 -11.29
N LEU A 418 -39.33 9.55 -10.23
CA LEU A 418 -39.33 10.65 -9.25
C LEU A 418 -38.37 11.78 -9.62
N LEU A 419 -37.44 11.53 -10.55
CA LEU A 419 -36.35 12.43 -10.84
C LEU A 419 -36.61 13.29 -12.08
N VAL A 420 -36.14 14.53 -12.04
CA VAL A 420 -36.15 15.44 -13.21
C VAL A 420 -34.94 15.14 -14.12
N LYS A 421 -33.80 14.91 -13.52
CA LYS A 421 -32.55 14.57 -14.20
C LYS A 421 -31.67 13.75 -13.24
N HIS A 422 -30.97 12.75 -13.74
CA HIS A 422 -29.99 12.00 -12.97
C HIS A 422 -28.88 11.49 -13.86
N GLY A 423 -27.77 11.10 -13.23
CA GLY A 423 -26.62 10.49 -13.90
C GLY A 423 -25.48 10.27 -12.95
N GLY A 424 -24.54 9.42 -13.34
CA GLY A 424 -23.35 9.09 -12.54
C GLY A 424 -22.84 7.69 -12.80
N HIS A 425 -22.03 7.22 -11.87
CA HIS A 425 -21.35 5.93 -11.90
C HIS A 425 -21.64 5.14 -10.61
N GLN A 426 -21.02 3.99 -10.46
CA GLN A 426 -21.20 3.11 -9.31
C GLN A 426 -20.98 3.82 -7.96
N ALA A 427 -19.91 4.59 -7.79
CA ALA A 427 -19.51 5.18 -6.52
C ALA A 427 -20.08 6.60 -6.28
N ALA A 428 -20.40 7.33 -7.33
CA ALA A 428 -20.84 8.73 -7.26
C ALA A 428 -21.88 9.06 -8.31
N ALA A 429 -22.94 9.76 -7.89
CA ALA A 429 -24.01 10.16 -8.80
C ALA A 429 -24.61 11.51 -8.41
N GLY A 430 -25.23 12.17 -9.40
CA GLY A 430 -25.96 13.42 -9.22
C GLY A 430 -27.42 13.31 -9.62
N LEU A 431 -28.27 14.10 -9.00
CA LEU A 431 -29.70 14.13 -9.33
C LEU A 431 -30.28 15.54 -9.22
N THR A 432 -31.37 15.73 -9.94
CA THR A 432 -32.32 16.85 -9.74
C THR A 432 -33.70 16.27 -9.48
N ILE A 433 -34.35 16.70 -8.42
CA ILE A 433 -35.63 16.16 -7.97
C ILE A 433 -36.58 17.33 -7.58
N LYS A 434 -37.89 17.15 -7.76
CA LYS A 434 -38.86 18.09 -7.18
C LYS A 434 -38.93 17.89 -5.66
N THR A 435 -39.08 18.98 -4.91
CA THR A 435 -39.13 18.93 -3.44
C THR A 435 -40.27 18.04 -2.91
N GLU A 436 -41.39 17.95 -3.60
CA GLU A 436 -42.54 17.08 -3.27
C GLU A 436 -42.22 15.59 -3.31
N ASN A 437 -41.19 15.17 -4.08
CA ASN A 437 -40.83 13.76 -4.27
C ASN A 437 -39.68 13.30 -3.34
N ILE A 438 -39.09 14.18 -2.54
CA ILE A 438 -37.86 13.86 -1.76
C ILE A 438 -38.11 12.73 -0.75
N ASP A 439 -39.23 12.77 -0.03
CA ASP A 439 -39.53 11.78 1.00
C ASP A 439 -39.78 10.39 0.40
N GLU A 440 -40.46 10.31 -0.75
CA GLU A 440 -40.65 9.05 -1.48
C GLU A 440 -39.33 8.51 -2.05
N PHE A 441 -38.52 9.40 -2.62
CA PHE A 441 -37.16 9.04 -3.06
C PHE A 441 -36.33 8.49 -1.91
N ALA A 442 -36.36 9.15 -0.74
CA ALA A 442 -35.59 8.70 0.43
C ALA A 442 -36.03 7.30 0.91
N ALA A 443 -37.32 7.01 0.86
CA ALA A 443 -37.85 5.70 1.23
C ALA A 443 -37.42 4.60 0.23
N ARG A 444 -37.55 4.87 -1.09
CA ARG A 444 -37.14 3.91 -2.14
C ARG A 444 -35.64 3.69 -2.19
N PHE A 445 -34.86 4.73 -1.99
CA PHE A 445 -33.40 4.64 -1.94
C PHE A 445 -32.92 3.77 -0.76
N ASP A 446 -33.51 3.97 0.43
CA ASP A 446 -33.23 3.15 1.60
C ASP A 446 -33.62 1.67 1.36
N GLN A 447 -34.81 1.43 0.78
CA GLN A 447 -35.26 0.08 0.41
C GLN A 447 -34.28 -0.57 -0.58
N TYR A 448 -33.89 0.14 -1.65
CA TYR A 448 -32.91 -0.35 -2.62
C TYR A 448 -31.58 -0.72 -1.95
N ALA A 449 -31.10 0.13 -1.03
CA ALA A 449 -29.89 -0.15 -0.29
C ALA A 449 -30.01 -1.40 0.60
N CYS A 450 -31.14 -1.59 1.29
CA CYS A 450 -31.41 -2.80 2.09
C CYS A 450 -31.49 -4.08 1.26
N GLU A 451 -31.92 -3.99 0.00
CA GLU A 451 -32.02 -5.16 -0.91
C GLU A 451 -30.65 -5.57 -1.48
N HIS A 452 -29.66 -4.66 -1.51
CA HIS A 452 -28.36 -4.88 -2.17
C HIS A 452 -27.17 -4.95 -1.21
N LEU A 453 -27.32 -4.53 0.05
CA LEU A 453 -26.27 -4.53 1.05
C LEU A 453 -26.67 -5.36 2.26
N SER A 454 -25.76 -6.24 2.67
CA SER A 454 -25.86 -7.01 3.92
C SER A 454 -25.33 -6.20 5.11
N ASP A 455 -25.57 -6.67 6.33
CA ASP A 455 -25.00 -6.06 7.55
C ASP A 455 -23.45 -6.08 7.55
N GLU A 456 -22.83 -7.08 6.91
CA GLU A 456 -21.38 -7.18 6.75
C GLU A 456 -20.82 -6.12 5.81
N ASP A 457 -21.53 -5.78 4.74
CA ASP A 457 -21.13 -4.71 3.79
C ASP A 457 -21.16 -3.34 4.44
N LEU A 458 -21.90 -3.18 5.53
CA LEU A 458 -22.03 -1.93 6.28
C LEU A 458 -20.92 -1.75 7.33
N ILE A 459 -19.99 -2.67 7.45
CA ILE A 459 -18.82 -2.56 8.32
C ILE A 459 -17.61 -2.17 7.47
N PRO A 460 -16.96 -1.03 7.77
CA PRO A 460 -15.80 -0.61 6.99
C PRO A 460 -14.65 -1.61 7.12
N LYS A 461 -14.01 -1.90 6.00
CA LYS A 461 -12.83 -2.77 5.92
C LYS A 461 -11.57 -1.93 5.81
N LEU A 462 -10.49 -2.37 6.43
CA LEU A 462 -9.16 -1.78 6.32
C LEU A 462 -8.20 -2.81 5.76
N LYS A 463 -7.85 -2.66 4.49
CA LYS A 463 -6.84 -3.50 3.84
C LYS A 463 -5.47 -3.11 4.40
N LEU A 464 -4.76 -4.09 4.97
CA LEU A 464 -3.42 -3.91 5.50
C LEU A 464 -2.40 -4.56 4.56
N ASP A 465 -1.36 -3.82 4.24
CA ASP A 465 -0.30 -4.33 3.37
C ASP A 465 0.57 -5.37 4.08
N LEU A 466 0.84 -5.17 5.38
CA LEU A 466 1.69 -6.07 6.14
C LEU A 466 1.52 -5.87 7.65
N GLU A 467 1.56 -6.96 8.40
CA GLU A 467 1.80 -6.92 9.84
C GLU A 467 3.31 -6.92 10.10
N VAL A 468 3.80 -5.97 10.89
CA VAL A 468 5.23 -5.77 11.15
C VAL A 468 5.54 -5.75 12.64
N GLN A 469 6.84 -5.80 12.98
CA GLN A 469 7.33 -5.54 14.34
C GLN A 469 7.90 -4.14 14.45
N SER A 470 7.94 -3.62 15.68
CA SER A 470 8.54 -2.31 15.92
C SER A 470 10.02 -2.25 15.47
N SER A 471 10.76 -3.37 15.56
CA SER A 471 12.16 -3.46 15.16
C SER A 471 12.42 -3.20 13.67
N PHE A 472 11.43 -3.44 12.80
CA PHE A 472 11.54 -3.13 11.36
C PHE A 472 11.32 -1.66 11.04
N LEU A 473 10.68 -0.92 11.93
CA LEU A 473 10.35 0.49 11.71
C LEU A 473 11.53 1.38 12.12
N THR A 474 12.69 1.13 11.52
CA THR A 474 13.85 2.01 11.66
C THR A 474 13.68 3.27 10.82
N LEU A 475 14.43 4.34 11.14
CA LEU A 475 14.42 5.55 10.32
C LEU A 475 14.76 5.25 8.86
N GLN A 476 15.79 4.42 8.64
CA GLN A 476 16.19 4.00 7.30
C GLN A 476 15.08 3.26 6.56
N ALA A 477 14.41 2.31 7.22
CA ALA A 477 13.31 1.55 6.58
C ALA A 477 12.14 2.47 6.18
N VAL A 478 11.81 3.47 7.01
CA VAL A 478 10.74 4.43 6.68
C VAL A 478 11.20 5.43 5.59
N GLU A 479 12.48 5.78 5.53
CA GLU A 479 13.05 6.54 4.40
C GLU A 479 12.95 5.75 3.08
N GLU A 480 13.22 4.46 3.12
CA GLU A 480 13.08 3.60 1.94
C GLU A 480 11.62 3.51 1.46
N LEU A 481 10.62 3.57 2.36
CA LEU A 481 9.21 3.61 1.99
C LEU A 481 8.83 4.85 1.17
N GLN A 482 9.54 5.96 1.34
CA GLN A 482 9.34 7.17 0.56
C GLN A 482 9.66 6.99 -0.93
N GLN A 483 10.46 5.96 -1.29
CA GLN A 483 10.72 5.62 -2.70
C GLN A 483 9.47 5.09 -3.42
N LEU A 484 8.43 4.68 -2.66
CA LEU A 484 7.15 4.28 -3.23
C LEU A 484 6.26 5.47 -3.61
N GLU A 485 6.60 6.70 -3.17
CA GLU A 485 5.90 7.92 -3.57
C GLU A 485 6.04 8.20 -5.08
N PRO A 486 5.10 8.94 -5.70
CA PRO A 486 3.92 9.60 -5.11
C PRO A 486 2.80 8.62 -4.77
N PHE A 487 2.19 8.81 -3.60
CA PHE A 487 0.99 8.08 -3.22
C PHE A 487 -0.27 8.78 -3.73
N GLY A 488 -1.29 8.00 -4.09
CA GLY A 488 -2.57 8.42 -4.61
C GLY A 488 -3.41 7.23 -5.06
N GLU A 489 -4.24 7.43 -6.08
CA GLU A 489 -5.10 6.37 -6.62
C GLU A 489 -4.24 5.21 -7.16
N GLU A 490 -4.64 3.97 -6.90
CA GLU A 490 -3.93 2.72 -7.20
C GLU A 490 -2.50 2.59 -6.65
N ASN A 491 -1.99 3.60 -5.95
CA ASN A 491 -0.75 3.56 -5.19
C ASN A 491 -0.95 4.19 -3.81
N SER A 492 -1.74 3.54 -2.97
CA SER A 492 -2.00 4.03 -1.60
C SER A 492 -0.75 4.01 -0.73
N PRO A 493 -0.66 4.91 0.29
CA PRO A 493 0.35 4.81 1.32
C PRO A 493 0.34 3.42 1.97
N PRO A 494 1.50 2.90 2.44
CA PRO A 494 1.54 1.61 3.11
C PRO A 494 0.75 1.61 4.42
N HIS A 495 -0.28 0.77 4.50
CA HIS A 495 -1.01 0.50 5.74
C HIS A 495 -0.42 -0.71 6.45
N LEU A 496 0.28 -0.45 7.54
CA LEU A 496 0.94 -1.47 8.34
C LEU A 496 0.20 -1.72 9.65
N ALA A 497 0.42 -2.88 10.26
CA ALA A 497 -0.11 -3.17 11.58
C ALA A 497 0.97 -3.62 12.56
N LEU A 498 0.83 -3.18 13.81
CA LEU A 498 1.53 -3.69 14.99
C LEU A 498 0.53 -4.32 15.94
N ARG A 499 0.87 -5.49 16.49
CA ARG A 499 0.00 -6.24 17.41
C ARG A 499 0.53 -6.28 18.83
N ASN A 500 -0.37 -6.50 19.78
CA ASN A 500 -0.07 -6.78 21.19
C ASN A 500 0.83 -5.74 21.87
N LEU A 501 0.63 -4.46 21.56
CA LEU A 501 1.42 -3.35 22.07
C LEU A 501 1.06 -3.00 23.52
N ARG A 502 2.05 -2.47 24.25
CA ARG A 502 1.88 -1.86 25.57
C ARG A 502 2.09 -0.36 25.47
N LEU A 503 1.35 0.40 26.30
CA LEU A 503 1.65 1.80 26.50
C LEU A 503 2.87 1.97 27.41
N GLN A 504 3.89 2.66 26.95
CA GLN A 504 5.07 3.01 27.74
C GLN A 504 4.84 4.21 28.66
N ARG A 505 3.92 5.08 28.27
CA ARG A 505 3.55 6.30 28.99
C ARG A 505 2.03 6.46 28.97
N PRO A 506 1.44 7.19 29.94
CA PRO A 506 0.04 7.55 29.86
C PRO A 506 -0.29 8.27 28.54
N PRO A 507 -1.43 7.95 27.91
CA PRO A 507 -1.87 8.62 26.68
C PRO A 507 -2.10 10.10 26.94
N SER A 508 -1.81 10.94 25.98
CA SER A 508 -2.00 12.39 26.05
C SER A 508 -2.84 12.91 24.88
N VAL A 509 -3.56 14.00 25.10
CA VAL A 509 -4.27 14.71 24.03
C VAL A 509 -3.41 15.81 23.47
N MET A 510 -3.60 16.14 22.19
CA MET A 510 -2.90 17.21 21.49
C MET A 510 -3.84 18.01 20.57
N GLY A 511 -3.31 19.10 20.02
CA GLY A 511 -4.08 20.06 19.22
C GLY A 511 -4.76 21.13 20.06
N LYS A 512 -5.17 22.25 19.42
CA LYS A 512 -5.85 23.38 20.09
C LYS A 512 -7.19 22.97 20.73
N GLU A 513 -7.92 22.09 20.05
CA GLU A 513 -9.23 21.57 20.48
C GLU A 513 -9.13 20.31 21.32
N LYS A 514 -7.92 19.78 21.56
CA LYS A 514 -7.67 18.55 22.29
C LYS A 514 -8.42 17.32 21.74
N ASN A 515 -8.61 17.27 20.45
CA ASN A 515 -9.35 16.23 19.73
C ASN A 515 -8.47 15.11 19.14
N HIS A 516 -7.15 15.19 19.33
CA HIS A 516 -6.19 14.18 18.86
C HIS A 516 -5.51 13.49 20.04
N ILE A 517 -5.01 12.25 19.83
CA ILE A 517 -4.25 11.51 20.85
C ILE A 517 -2.80 11.31 20.43
N LYS A 518 -1.93 11.27 21.42
CA LYS A 518 -0.53 10.88 21.28
C LYS A 518 -0.22 9.73 22.23
N LEU A 519 0.34 8.67 21.69
CA LEU A 519 0.70 7.45 22.37
C LEU A 519 2.19 7.18 22.25
N PHE A 520 2.75 6.46 23.23
CA PHE A 520 4.07 5.85 23.13
C PHE A 520 3.89 4.36 23.34
N VAL A 521 4.13 3.57 22.32
CA VAL A 521 3.81 2.14 22.26
C VAL A 521 5.06 1.30 22.08
N THR A 522 5.04 0.09 22.59
CA THR A 522 6.11 -0.90 22.41
C THR A 522 5.55 -2.31 22.37
N ASP A 523 6.15 -3.16 21.57
CA ASP A 523 5.94 -4.62 21.57
C ASP A 523 6.99 -5.38 22.41
N GLY A 524 7.89 -4.65 23.09
CA GLY A 524 9.05 -5.18 23.83
C GLY A 524 10.38 -4.93 23.10
N GLY A 525 10.35 -4.51 21.83
CA GLY A 525 11.50 -4.00 21.07
C GLY A 525 11.74 -2.50 21.35
N GLN A 526 11.62 -1.69 20.34
CA GLN A 526 11.72 -0.23 20.48
C GLN A 526 10.41 0.42 20.93
N THR A 527 10.50 1.65 21.42
CA THR A 527 9.33 2.48 21.71
C THR A 527 9.08 3.44 20.56
N LEU A 528 7.87 3.43 20.04
CA LEU A 528 7.44 4.27 18.93
C LEU A 528 6.42 5.30 19.37
N GLU A 529 6.51 6.49 18.80
CA GLU A 529 5.49 7.53 18.94
C GLU A 529 4.36 7.25 17.95
N ALA A 530 3.10 7.28 18.41
CA ALA A 530 1.93 7.13 17.56
C ALA A 530 0.94 8.28 17.78
N VAL A 531 0.37 8.80 16.69
CA VAL A 531 -0.57 9.92 16.70
C VAL A 531 -1.87 9.51 16.04
N GLY A 532 -2.98 9.66 16.78
CA GLY A 532 -4.34 9.41 16.28
C GLY A 532 -5.09 10.74 16.11
N TRP A 533 -5.31 11.12 14.87
CA TRP A 533 -6.04 12.34 14.53
C TRP A 533 -7.55 12.16 14.73
N GLY A 534 -8.19 13.05 15.49
CA GLY A 534 -9.62 12.95 15.80
C GLY A 534 -10.00 11.82 16.78
N MET A 535 -9.02 11.17 17.41
CA MET A 535 -9.22 9.95 18.22
C MET A 535 -9.23 10.22 19.74
N ALA A 536 -9.50 11.43 20.20
CA ALA A 536 -9.49 11.77 21.62
C ALA A 536 -10.53 10.96 22.44
N ASP A 537 -11.59 10.48 21.82
CA ASP A 537 -12.64 9.66 22.47
C ASP A 537 -12.09 8.34 23.03
N TYR A 538 -11.01 7.80 22.48
CA TYR A 538 -10.34 6.61 22.98
C TYR A 538 -9.56 6.84 24.29
N LEU A 539 -9.33 8.10 24.70
CA LEU A 539 -8.50 8.44 25.85
C LEU A 539 -8.95 7.74 27.15
N ILE A 540 -10.26 7.61 27.36
CA ILE A 540 -10.81 6.99 28.57
C ILE A 540 -10.46 5.50 28.62
N ALA A 541 -10.65 4.79 27.52
CA ALA A 541 -10.34 3.37 27.43
C ALA A 541 -8.81 3.11 27.53
N LEU A 542 -8.01 4.00 26.92
CA LEU A 542 -6.54 3.91 26.93
C LEU A 542 -5.89 4.19 28.31
N LYS A 543 -6.62 4.81 29.25
CA LYS A 543 -6.13 5.02 30.62
C LYS A 543 -6.14 3.76 31.49
N ASN A 544 -6.77 2.69 31.03
CA ASN A 544 -6.75 1.41 31.74
C ASN A 544 -5.35 0.78 31.62
N LYS A 545 -4.74 0.41 32.77
CA LYS A 545 -3.39 -0.17 32.82
C LYS A 545 -3.31 -1.62 32.33
N ASN A 546 -4.45 -2.32 32.28
CA ASN A 546 -4.54 -3.73 31.92
C ASN A 546 -5.05 -3.88 30.46
N ILE A 547 -4.39 -3.21 29.53
CA ILE A 547 -4.75 -3.29 28.11
C ILE A 547 -3.57 -3.70 27.25
N ARG A 548 -3.90 -4.25 26.10
CA ARG A 548 -3.04 -4.38 24.94
C ARG A 548 -3.68 -3.64 23.78
N LEU A 549 -2.85 -3.19 22.85
CA LEU A 549 -3.28 -2.44 21.67
C LEU A 549 -2.79 -3.16 20.43
N ASP A 550 -3.66 -3.20 19.43
CA ASP A 550 -3.24 -3.38 18.04
C ASP A 550 -3.42 -2.05 17.32
N LEU A 551 -2.44 -1.64 16.54
CA LEU A 551 -2.48 -0.40 15.76
C LEU A 551 -2.37 -0.72 14.28
N ALA A 552 -3.30 -0.19 13.49
CA ALA A 552 -3.13 -0.02 12.04
C ALA A 552 -2.69 1.41 11.79
N PHE A 553 -1.67 1.60 10.98
CA PHE A 553 -1.00 2.90 10.84
C PHE A 553 -0.29 3.07 9.50
N GLU A 554 -0.08 4.32 9.13
CA GLU A 554 0.89 4.75 8.14
C GLU A 554 2.19 5.16 8.86
N PRO A 555 3.37 4.62 8.49
CA PRO A 555 4.64 5.07 9.05
C PRO A 555 5.08 6.36 8.38
N GLU A 556 5.44 7.36 9.18
CA GLU A 556 5.94 8.66 8.69
C GLU A 556 7.19 9.11 9.45
N ILE A 557 7.94 10.03 8.88
CA ILE A 557 9.09 10.66 9.54
C ILE A 557 8.65 12.01 10.07
N ASN A 558 8.64 12.13 11.39
CA ASN A 558 8.42 13.40 12.05
C ASN A 558 9.76 14.12 12.27
N GLU A 559 9.88 15.31 11.72
CA GLU A 559 11.04 16.18 11.90
C GLU A 559 10.68 17.37 12.79
N TRP A 560 11.27 17.39 13.98
CA TRP A 560 11.07 18.47 14.95
C TRP A 560 12.39 18.85 15.61
N ASN A 561 12.72 20.15 15.63
CA ASN A 561 13.97 20.68 16.19
C ASN A 561 15.23 19.95 15.68
N ASN A 562 15.34 19.74 14.37
CA ASN A 562 16.42 19.00 13.71
C ASN A 562 16.58 17.53 14.19
N THR A 563 15.55 16.98 14.82
CA THR A 563 15.53 15.57 15.21
C THR A 563 14.50 14.85 14.36
N ARG A 564 14.95 13.82 13.61
CA ARG A 564 14.09 12.97 12.77
C ARG A 564 13.77 11.68 13.51
N ARG A 565 12.48 11.32 13.58
CA ARG A 565 12.01 10.11 14.27
C ARG A 565 10.90 9.48 13.49
N VAL A 566 10.79 8.14 13.57
CA VAL A 566 9.64 7.42 13.08
C VAL A 566 8.44 7.75 13.96
N GLN A 567 7.34 8.11 13.33
CA GLN A 567 6.03 8.33 13.94
C GLN A 567 4.99 7.47 13.23
N LEU A 568 4.05 6.93 13.98
CA LEU A 568 2.97 6.13 13.46
C LEU A 568 1.70 7.00 13.38
N LYS A 569 1.22 7.28 12.19
CA LYS A 569 -0.08 7.91 11.96
C LYS A 569 -1.16 6.83 12.08
N ILE A 570 -1.90 6.83 13.17
CA ILE A 570 -2.90 5.81 13.48
C ILE A 570 -4.11 5.97 12.53
N GLU A 571 -4.44 4.90 11.81
CA GLU A 571 -5.64 4.80 10.97
C GLU A 571 -6.78 4.06 11.67
N ASP A 572 -6.44 3.10 12.55
CA ASP A 572 -7.39 2.40 13.41
C ASP A 572 -6.68 1.75 14.60
N LEU A 573 -7.41 1.45 15.68
CA LEU A 573 -6.85 0.79 16.85
C LEU A 573 -7.85 -0.16 17.49
N TYR A 574 -7.36 -1.31 17.96
CA TYR A 574 -8.08 -2.23 18.81
C TYR A 574 -7.53 -2.17 20.24
N ILE A 575 -8.43 -2.16 21.21
CA ILE A 575 -8.08 -2.17 22.63
C ILE A 575 -8.53 -3.51 23.22
N HIS A 576 -7.56 -4.32 23.62
CA HIS A 576 -7.79 -5.61 24.29
C HIS A 576 -7.67 -5.43 25.80
N THR A 577 -8.74 -5.66 26.54
CA THR A 577 -8.70 -5.65 28.00
C THR A 577 -8.16 -6.99 28.48
N LEU A 578 -7.06 -6.96 29.22
CA LEU A 578 -6.55 -8.15 29.90
C LEU A 578 -7.45 -8.45 31.09
N GLU A 579 -8.45 -9.29 30.89
CA GLU A 579 -9.13 -9.90 32.03
C GLU A 579 -8.12 -10.77 32.78
N ARG A 580 -8.10 -10.70 34.12
CA ARG A 580 -7.38 -11.66 34.96
C ARG A 580 -8.02 -13.04 34.76
N SER A 581 -7.61 -13.76 33.75
CA SER A 581 -7.95 -15.17 33.64
C SER A 581 -6.86 -15.99 34.33
N THR A 582 -7.14 -16.34 35.56
CA THR A 582 -6.64 -17.57 36.17
C THR A 582 -7.17 -18.72 35.30
N VAL A 583 -6.25 -19.62 34.92
CA VAL A 583 -6.46 -20.87 34.14
C VAL A 583 -6.57 -20.70 32.63
N GLY A 584 -5.71 -21.41 31.93
CA GLY A 584 -5.68 -21.50 30.49
C GLY A 584 -7.07 -21.80 29.85
N ARG A 585 -7.64 -20.83 29.16
CA ARG A 585 -8.82 -21.10 28.34
C ARG A 585 -8.34 -21.80 27.08
N MET A 586 -8.75 -23.05 26.91
CA MET A 586 -8.93 -23.63 25.60
C MET A 586 -9.93 -22.72 24.85
N PHE A 587 -9.46 -22.01 23.84
CA PHE A 587 -10.38 -21.34 22.90
C PHE A 587 -10.84 -22.39 21.89
N PRO A 588 -12.13 -22.75 21.86
CA PRO A 588 -12.67 -23.40 20.68
C PRO A 588 -12.56 -22.37 19.54
N THR A 589 -11.87 -22.72 18.47
CA THR A 589 -12.07 -22.07 17.19
C THR A 589 -13.50 -22.39 16.73
N GLU A 590 -14.22 -21.44 16.17
CA GLU A 590 -15.61 -21.62 15.69
C GLU A 590 -15.78 -22.71 14.59
N GLU A 591 -14.73 -23.43 14.25
CA GLU A 591 -14.77 -24.62 13.41
C GLU A 591 -14.75 -25.86 14.30
N GLU A 592 -15.91 -26.24 14.79
CA GLU A 592 -16.11 -27.46 15.63
C GLU A 592 -15.78 -28.77 14.93
N GLU A 593 -15.37 -28.77 13.65
CA GLU A 593 -15.12 -29.98 12.84
C GLU A 593 -13.64 -30.29 12.55
N SER A 594 -12.67 -29.45 12.98
CA SER A 594 -11.25 -29.73 12.69
C SER A 594 -10.62 -30.72 13.67
N ALA A 595 -10.02 -31.79 13.13
CA ALA A 595 -9.26 -32.76 13.90
C ALA A 595 -7.94 -32.22 14.48
N VAL A 596 -7.47 -31.02 14.05
CA VAL A 596 -6.24 -30.40 14.54
C VAL A 596 -6.56 -29.14 15.33
N LYS A 597 -6.02 -29.05 16.56
CA LYS A 597 -6.21 -27.92 17.49
C LYS A 597 -4.88 -27.35 17.94
N ILE A 598 -4.71 -26.02 17.87
CA ILE A 598 -3.50 -25.34 18.36
C ILE A 598 -3.72 -24.85 19.78
N VAL A 599 -2.79 -25.20 20.68
CA VAL A 599 -2.77 -24.80 22.10
C VAL A 599 -1.64 -23.79 22.31
N ASP A 600 -2.00 -22.53 22.53
CA ASP A 600 -1.05 -21.44 22.66
C ASP A 600 -0.63 -21.18 24.11
N HIS A 601 0.59 -21.51 24.41
CA HIS A 601 1.24 -21.26 25.70
C HIS A 601 2.55 -20.47 25.59
N ARG A 602 2.68 -19.65 24.54
CA ARG A 602 3.88 -18.84 24.30
C ARG A 602 4.17 -17.78 25.37
N VAL A 603 3.23 -17.51 26.24
CA VAL A 603 3.37 -16.58 27.38
C VAL A 603 3.47 -17.29 28.75
N LEU A 604 3.59 -18.61 28.75
CA LEU A 604 3.61 -19.39 29.97
C LEU A 604 4.92 -19.21 30.77
N ASP A 605 4.85 -18.82 32.06
CA ASP A 605 6.04 -18.58 32.85
C ASP A 605 6.70 -19.88 33.35
N ASN A 606 5.91 -20.94 33.58
CA ASN A 606 6.39 -22.23 34.05
C ASN A 606 6.13 -23.35 33.04
N LYS A 607 7.08 -23.53 32.12
CA LYS A 607 7.04 -24.57 31.08
C LYS A 607 7.18 -25.96 31.67
N GLN A 608 7.95 -26.13 32.75
CA GLN A 608 8.23 -27.43 33.36
C GLN A 608 6.95 -28.04 33.94
N ASP A 609 6.21 -27.31 34.75
CA ASP A 609 4.96 -27.82 35.33
C ASP A 609 3.95 -28.17 34.24
N TYR A 610 3.90 -27.39 33.19
CA TYR A 610 3.03 -27.70 32.05
C TYR A 610 3.38 -29.01 31.37
N LEU A 611 4.67 -29.22 31.06
CA LEU A 611 5.16 -30.45 30.45
C LEU A 611 4.95 -31.67 31.35
N CYS A 612 5.26 -31.58 32.64
CA CYS A 612 5.03 -32.64 33.59
C CYS A 612 3.53 -33.03 33.62
N ASN A 613 2.63 -32.06 33.76
CA ASN A 613 1.20 -32.32 33.76
C ASN A 613 0.66 -32.89 32.43
N LEU A 614 1.27 -32.54 31.29
CA LEU A 614 0.90 -33.08 29.98
C LEU A 614 1.35 -34.55 29.91
N LEU A 615 2.58 -34.84 30.29
CA LEU A 615 3.17 -36.18 30.23
C LEU A 615 2.61 -37.17 31.25
N GLU A 616 2.06 -36.71 32.35
CA GLU A 616 1.33 -37.55 33.34
C GLU A 616 0.09 -38.23 32.75
N ARG A 617 -0.42 -37.74 31.60
CA ARG A 617 -1.56 -38.37 30.92
C ARG A 617 -1.19 -39.62 30.16
N GLU A 618 0.08 -39.88 29.95
CA GLU A 618 0.62 -41.00 29.13
C GLU A 618 0.02 -41.14 27.72
N GLU A 619 -0.43 -39.99 27.13
CA GLU A 619 -0.98 -39.94 25.77
C GLU A 619 0.17 -39.82 24.73
N PRO A 620 0.00 -40.37 23.49
CA PRO A 620 1.04 -40.35 22.45
C PRO A 620 1.51 -38.91 22.16
N THR A 621 2.77 -38.59 22.50
CA THR A 621 3.28 -37.21 22.50
C THR A 621 4.61 -37.06 21.79
N LEU A 622 4.76 -36.03 20.92
CA LEU A 622 6.03 -35.61 20.34
C LEU A 622 6.49 -34.30 21.00
N LEU A 623 7.75 -34.26 21.46
CA LEU A 623 8.35 -33.08 22.05
C LEU A 623 9.51 -32.61 21.15
N TYR A 624 9.35 -31.50 20.47
CA TYR A 624 10.41 -30.94 19.62
C TYR A 624 11.23 -29.87 20.37
N VAL A 625 12.54 -30.11 20.41
CA VAL A 625 13.53 -29.20 20.98
C VAL A 625 14.47 -28.69 19.87
N ARG A 626 15.29 -27.70 20.20
CA ARG A 626 16.15 -27.01 19.23
C ARG A 626 17.44 -27.78 18.87
N ASP A 627 18.08 -28.45 19.84
CA ASP A 627 19.40 -29.11 19.73
C ASP A 627 19.55 -30.20 20.82
N GLU A 628 20.61 -31.00 20.69
CA GLU A 628 20.96 -32.05 21.63
C GLU A 628 21.14 -31.56 23.08
N LYS A 629 21.71 -30.37 23.27
CA LYS A 629 21.84 -29.74 24.59
C LYS A 629 20.51 -29.40 25.23
N ALA A 630 19.55 -28.93 24.43
CA ALA A 630 18.18 -28.66 24.89
C ALA A 630 17.44 -29.98 25.20
N LEU A 631 17.78 -31.06 24.50
CA LEU A 631 17.27 -32.39 24.78
C LEU A 631 17.78 -32.90 26.13
N ASP A 632 19.08 -32.75 26.43
CA ASP A 632 19.65 -33.06 27.75
C ASP A 632 19.00 -32.26 28.87
N GLN A 633 18.77 -30.97 28.65
CA GLN A 633 18.07 -30.10 29.62
C GLN A 633 16.64 -30.56 29.84
N LEU A 634 15.91 -30.94 28.76
CA LEU A 634 14.55 -31.46 28.89
C LEU A 634 14.52 -32.73 29.75
N PHE A 635 15.39 -33.72 29.46
CA PHE A 635 15.47 -34.95 30.25
C PHE A 635 15.89 -34.70 31.72
N GLY A 636 16.73 -33.70 31.96
CA GLY A 636 17.12 -33.31 33.32
C GLY A 636 16.03 -32.57 34.09
N MET A 637 14.99 -32.06 33.42
CA MET A 637 13.86 -31.37 34.05
C MET A 637 12.67 -32.30 34.32
N LEU A 638 12.62 -33.49 33.73
CA LEU A 638 11.51 -34.44 33.87
C LEU A 638 11.78 -35.43 35.02
N ASP A 639 10.81 -35.64 35.90
CA ASP A 639 10.91 -36.52 37.07
C ASP A 639 10.99 -38.02 36.70
N SER A 640 10.42 -38.42 35.55
CA SER A 640 10.44 -39.80 35.04
C SER A 640 10.63 -39.78 33.53
N THR A 641 11.68 -40.46 33.07
CA THR A 641 12.07 -40.53 31.65
C THR A 641 12.03 -41.95 31.06
N GLU A 642 11.69 -42.95 31.86
CA GLU A 642 11.76 -44.35 31.43
C GLU A 642 10.87 -44.70 30.26
N LYS A 643 9.73 -44.02 30.11
CA LYS A 643 8.77 -44.22 29.00
C LYS A 643 8.81 -43.12 27.92
N ILE A 644 9.92 -42.36 27.89
CA ILE A 644 10.13 -41.30 26.87
C ILE A 644 11.29 -41.73 25.96
N GLY A 645 11.01 -41.88 24.69
CA GLY A 645 12.00 -42.18 23.68
C GLY A 645 12.86 -40.93 23.37
N ARG A 646 14.16 -41.10 23.27
CA ARG A 646 15.09 -40.05 22.87
C ARG A 646 15.50 -40.24 21.42
N CYS A 647 15.39 -39.21 20.59
CA CYS A 647 15.77 -39.25 19.19
C CYS A 647 16.61 -38.00 18.84
N GLU A 648 17.81 -38.24 18.30
CA GLU A 648 18.80 -37.23 18.00
C GLU A 648 19.05 -37.09 16.50
N ALA A 649 19.37 -35.89 16.02
CA ALA A 649 19.73 -35.65 14.62
C ALA A 649 20.89 -36.52 14.15
N GLY A 650 21.87 -36.81 15.02
CA GLY A 650 23.02 -37.63 14.74
C GLY A 650 22.77 -39.15 14.66
N MET A 651 21.56 -39.63 15.02
CA MET A 651 21.20 -41.04 14.94
C MET A 651 21.03 -41.51 13.49
N SER A 652 21.37 -42.78 13.22
CA SER A 652 21.06 -43.40 11.93
C SER A 652 19.56 -43.49 11.69
N GLU A 653 19.12 -43.56 10.45
CA GLU A 653 17.68 -43.66 10.11
C GLU A 653 17.05 -44.94 10.71
N ASP A 654 17.80 -46.05 10.76
CA ASP A 654 17.35 -47.26 11.44
C ASP A 654 17.19 -47.07 12.96
N GLY A 655 18.06 -46.30 13.57
CA GLY A 655 17.95 -45.92 14.99
C GLY A 655 16.72 -45.05 15.28
N LYS A 656 16.46 -44.06 14.44
CA LYS A 656 15.25 -43.23 14.52
C LYS A 656 14.00 -44.08 14.36
N ALA A 657 13.96 -44.99 13.35
CA ALA A 657 12.85 -45.90 13.12
C ALA A 657 12.57 -46.80 14.32
N GLN A 658 13.62 -47.33 14.99
CA GLN A 658 13.42 -48.10 16.22
C GLN A 658 12.76 -47.34 17.35
N VAL A 659 13.07 -46.02 17.48
CA VAL A 659 12.40 -45.18 18.51
C VAL A 659 10.97 -44.92 18.15
N THR A 660 10.64 -44.67 16.88
CA THR A 660 9.24 -44.48 16.44
C THR A 660 8.41 -45.77 16.53
N ASP A 661 9.02 -46.95 16.27
CA ASP A 661 8.41 -48.26 16.46
C ASP A 661 8.03 -48.51 17.94
N LYS A 662 8.86 -48.09 18.88
CA LYS A 662 8.53 -48.19 20.32
C LYS A 662 7.28 -47.40 20.67
N LEU A 663 7.08 -46.21 20.11
CA LEU A 663 5.86 -45.44 20.29
C LEU A 663 4.66 -46.17 19.69
N ALA A 664 4.80 -46.73 18.47
CA ALA A 664 3.76 -47.51 17.81
C ALA A 664 3.33 -48.74 18.63
N ARG A 665 4.25 -49.38 19.36
CA ARG A 665 3.97 -50.55 20.21
C ARG A 665 3.54 -50.21 21.62
N GLY A 666 3.48 -48.92 21.98
CA GLY A 666 3.15 -48.48 23.34
C GLY A 666 4.24 -48.76 24.40
N GLU A 667 5.48 -49.08 23.97
CA GLU A 667 6.61 -49.25 24.86
C GLU A 667 7.07 -47.92 25.46
N VAL A 668 6.90 -46.83 24.70
CA VAL A 668 7.01 -45.45 25.16
C VAL A 668 5.72 -44.70 24.80
N PHE A 669 5.32 -43.70 25.58
CA PHE A 669 4.18 -42.86 25.21
C PHE A 669 4.63 -41.51 24.66
N ALA A 670 5.89 -41.12 24.80
CA ALA A 670 6.39 -39.88 24.23
C ALA A 670 7.76 -40.08 23.53
N ILE A 671 8.05 -39.22 22.55
CA ILE A 671 9.37 -39.09 21.93
C ILE A 671 9.80 -37.62 22.03
N ALA A 672 10.99 -37.39 22.59
CA ALA A 672 11.65 -36.08 22.54
C ALA A 672 12.73 -36.10 21.47
N SER A 673 12.68 -35.06 20.56
CA SER A 673 13.56 -35.03 19.39
C SER A 673 14.05 -33.63 19.06
N ASP A 674 15.29 -33.53 18.59
CA ASP A 674 15.86 -32.30 18.00
C ASP A 674 15.81 -32.32 16.47
N CYS A 675 15.32 -33.38 15.85
CA CYS A 675 15.14 -33.51 14.40
C CYS A 675 13.67 -33.80 14.01
N THR A 676 13.37 -33.67 12.71
CA THR A 676 12.07 -34.09 12.16
C THR A 676 12.07 -35.62 11.98
N LEU A 677 10.99 -36.26 12.42
CA LEU A 677 10.80 -37.70 12.36
C LEU A 677 9.87 -38.05 11.20
N ALA A 678 10.18 -39.12 10.49
CA ALA A 678 9.35 -39.65 9.41
C ALA A 678 8.56 -40.89 9.88
N HIS A 679 7.44 -41.20 9.22
CA HIS A 679 6.62 -42.40 9.44
C HIS A 679 6.20 -42.60 10.89
N LEU A 680 5.58 -41.55 11.46
CA LEU A 680 5.10 -41.59 12.82
C LEU A 680 3.73 -42.31 12.93
N PRO A 681 3.48 -43.03 14.03
CA PRO A 681 2.12 -43.45 14.33
C PRO A 681 1.27 -42.23 14.71
N TYR A 682 -0.03 -42.48 14.91
CA TYR A 682 -0.89 -41.42 15.45
C TYR A 682 -0.32 -40.86 16.76
N VAL A 683 -0.35 -39.51 16.87
CA VAL A 683 0.06 -38.77 18.06
C VAL A 683 -1.03 -37.79 18.49
N THR A 684 -1.33 -37.79 19.77
CA THR A 684 -2.34 -36.90 20.35
C THR A 684 -1.78 -35.50 20.55
N HIS A 685 -0.48 -35.38 20.86
CA HIS A 685 0.18 -34.10 21.16
C HIS A 685 1.48 -33.92 20.40
N ILE A 686 1.62 -32.76 19.76
CA ILE A 686 2.86 -32.26 19.18
C ILE A 686 3.26 -30.99 19.94
N VAL A 687 4.40 -31.00 20.61
CA VAL A 687 4.82 -29.91 21.49
C VAL A 687 6.09 -29.25 20.97
N PHE A 688 6.02 -28.00 20.64
CA PHE A 688 7.18 -27.17 20.28
C PHE A 688 7.73 -26.48 21.55
N CYS A 689 8.79 -27.04 22.11
CA CYS A 689 9.49 -26.48 23.27
C CYS A 689 10.33 -25.26 22.94
N HIS A 690 10.76 -25.12 21.67
CA HIS A 690 11.56 -24.03 21.14
C HIS A 690 11.04 -23.64 19.74
N PRO A 691 11.22 -22.37 19.31
CA PRO A 691 10.88 -21.97 17.95
C PRO A 691 11.79 -22.69 16.95
N THR A 692 11.26 -22.94 15.76
CA THR A 692 11.98 -23.63 14.68
C THR A 692 12.59 -22.60 13.73
N PRO A 693 13.87 -22.73 13.37
CA PRO A 693 14.55 -21.75 12.52
C PRO A 693 13.93 -21.59 11.13
N GLN A 694 13.49 -22.69 10.52
CA GLN A 694 12.99 -22.73 9.14
C GLN A 694 11.52 -23.12 9.11
N HIS A 695 10.74 -22.44 8.27
CA HIS A 695 9.31 -22.69 8.10
C HIS A 695 9.03 -24.11 7.60
N VAL A 696 9.82 -24.61 6.63
CA VAL A 696 9.69 -25.98 6.13
C VAL A 696 9.83 -27.01 7.25
N THR A 697 10.82 -26.86 8.13
CA THR A 697 11.02 -27.75 9.28
C THR A 697 9.83 -27.70 10.25
N PHE A 698 9.29 -26.52 10.49
CA PHE A 698 8.11 -26.36 11.36
C PHE A 698 6.89 -27.07 10.80
N PHE A 699 6.57 -26.84 9.50
CA PHE A 699 5.42 -27.47 8.86
C PHE A 699 5.60 -28.99 8.73
N ASN A 700 6.79 -29.48 8.39
CA ASN A 700 7.07 -30.91 8.38
C ASN A 700 6.89 -31.55 9.77
N ARG A 701 7.22 -30.84 10.84
CA ARG A 701 6.97 -31.29 12.23
C ARG A 701 5.49 -31.27 12.62
N CYS A 702 4.67 -30.44 11.97
CA CYS A 702 3.22 -30.42 12.14
C CYS A 702 2.50 -31.47 11.31
N GLN A 703 3.12 -31.99 10.23
CA GLN A 703 2.53 -32.90 9.26
C GLN A 703 1.81 -34.12 9.90
N PRO A 704 2.35 -34.81 10.93
CA PRO A 704 1.68 -35.94 11.54
C PRO A 704 0.27 -35.62 12.11
N ALA A 705 -0.01 -34.37 12.45
CA ALA A 705 -1.34 -33.96 12.90
C ALA A 705 -2.43 -34.03 11.81
N PHE A 706 -2.03 -34.05 10.54
CA PHE A 706 -2.93 -34.05 9.38
C PHE A 706 -3.03 -35.40 8.66
N GLU A 707 -2.29 -36.39 9.13
CA GLU A 707 -2.27 -37.75 8.52
C GLU A 707 -3.36 -38.67 9.06
N HIS A 708 -3.99 -38.29 10.17
CA HIS A 708 -4.98 -39.10 10.85
C HIS A 708 -6.29 -38.32 11.07
N HIS A 709 -7.43 -39.04 11.22
CA HIS A 709 -8.75 -38.45 11.45
C HIS A 709 -9.05 -38.14 12.93
N GLU A 710 -8.16 -38.53 13.83
CA GLU A 710 -8.31 -38.33 15.26
C GLU A 710 -7.79 -36.95 15.67
N THR A 711 -8.28 -36.41 16.80
CA THR A 711 -7.92 -35.07 17.26
C THR A 711 -6.48 -35.01 17.75
N THR A 712 -5.65 -34.17 17.08
CA THR A 712 -4.27 -33.87 17.48
C THR A 712 -4.15 -32.43 17.98
N TYR A 713 -3.42 -32.23 19.09
CA TYR A 713 -3.14 -30.92 19.70
C TYR A 713 -1.71 -30.49 19.40
N ILE A 714 -1.53 -29.32 18.78
CA ILE A 714 -0.21 -28.71 18.53
C ILE A 714 0.01 -27.64 19.61
N HIS A 715 0.99 -27.86 20.50
CA HIS A 715 1.29 -27.00 21.63
C HIS A 715 2.49 -26.10 21.33
N LEU A 716 2.31 -24.77 21.45
CA LEU A 716 3.36 -23.78 21.28
C LEU A 716 3.75 -23.24 22.66
N ILE A 717 4.88 -23.72 23.23
CA ILE A 717 5.31 -23.38 24.59
C ILE A 717 6.63 -22.59 24.68
N TYR A 718 7.17 -22.13 23.55
CA TYR A 718 8.35 -21.29 23.47
C TYR A 718 8.04 -19.81 23.76
N GLN A 719 9.07 -19.04 24.08
CA GLN A 719 8.97 -17.62 24.43
C GLN A 719 9.90 -16.74 23.57
N SER A 720 9.72 -15.42 23.61
CA SER A 720 10.56 -14.46 22.87
C SER A 720 12.06 -14.56 23.20
N LYS A 721 12.43 -14.93 24.44
CA LYS A 721 13.82 -15.16 24.83
C LYS A 721 14.50 -16.31 24.07
N ASP A 722 13.70 -17.26 23.57
CA ASP A 722 14.21 -18.41 22.81
C ASP A 722 14.69 -17.99 21.39
N LEU A 723 14.30 -16.80 20.93
CA LEU A 723 14.75 -16.22 19.65
C LEU A 723 16.20 -15.79 19.64
N GLU A 724 16.72 -15.24 20.74
CA GLU A 724 18.10 -14.77 20.76
C GLU A 724 19.10 -15.89 20.46
N TRP A 725 18.80 -17.11 20.90
CA TRP A 725 19.60 -18.27 20.56
C TRP A 725 19.54 -18.58 19.06
N MET A 726 18.35 -18.54 18.48
CA MET A 726 18.14 -18.89 17.07
C MET A 726 18.85 -17.90 16.14
N TRP A 727 18.82 -16.59 16.47
CA TRP A 727 19.57 -15.57 15.77
C TRP A 727 21.08 -15.80 15.79
N LYS A 728 21.61 -16.15 16.98
CA LYS A 728 23.03 -16.49 17.16
C LYS A 728 23.40 -17.75 16.37
N TYR A 729 22.53 -18.73 16.32
CA TYR A 729 22.75 -19.95 15.56
C TYR A 729 22.88 -19.67 14.06
N ILE A 730 21.92 -18.96 13.47
CA ILE A 730 21.93 -18.65 12.03
C ILE A 730 23.07 -17.70 11.66
N ALA A 731 23.34 -16.69 12.48
CA ALA A 731 24.48 -15.80 12.28
C ALA A 731 25.82 -16.56 12.38
N SER A 732 25.85 -17.66 13.16
CA SER A 732 27.05 -18.51 13.24
C SER A 732 27.24 -19.42 12.03
N GLU A 733 26.19 -19.74 11.29
CA GLU A 733 26.21 -20.64 10.13
C GLU A 733 26.49 -19.88 8.82
N TYR A 734 25.93 -18.71 8.67
CA TYR A 734 26.06 -17.88 7.47
C TYR A 734 26.83 -16.59 7.78
N PRO A 735 28.15 -16.52 7.42
CA PRO A 735 29.02 -15.42 7.80
C PRO A 735 28.66 -14.11 7.10
N ASP A 736 28.66 -13.03 7.86
CA ASP A 736 28.57 -11.65 7.35
C ASP A 736 29.94 -11.16 6.82
N LYS A 737 29.96 -9.97 6.22
CA LYS A 737 31.18 -9.38 5.67
C LYS A 737 32.32 -9.26 6.69
N PRO A 738 32.12 -8.81 7.93
CA PRO A 738 33.16 -8.79 8.97
C PRO A 738 33.77 -10.17 9.27
N ILE A 739 32.92 -11.19 9.39
CA ILE A 739 33.36 -12.56 9.64
C ILE A 739 34.19 -13.11 8.44
N LEU A 740 33.68 -12.88 7.21
CA LEU A 740 34.42 -13.26 5.99
C LEU A 740 35.79 -12.58 5.88
N GLN A 741 35.87 -11.29 6.21
CA GLN A 741 37.14 -10.55 6.25
C GLN A 741 38.09 -11.13 7.28
N LYS A 742 37.59 -11.53 8.44
CA LYS A 742 38.36 -12.14 9.50
C LYS A 742 38.87 -13.52 9.08
N LEU A 743 38.00 -14.34 8.50
CA LEU A 743 38.34 -15.65 7.97
C LEU A 743 39.43 -15.56 6.87
N TYR A 744 39.25 -14.64 5.92
CA TYR A 744 40.24 -14.47 4.85
C TYR A 744 41.58 -14.01 5.39
N LYS A 745 41.62 -13.10 6.38
CA LYS A 745 42.85 -12.68 7.04
C LYS A 745 43.53 -13.81 7.79
N SER A 746 42.78 -14.70 8.48
CA SER A 746 43.28 -15.90 9.15
C SER A 746 43.90 -16.85 8.15
N LEU A 747 43.27 -17.08 6.99
CA LEU A 747 43.79 -17.88 5.91
C LEU A 747 45.10 -17.32 5.33
N GLN A 748 45.20 -16.01 5.14
CA GLN A 748 46.44 -15.37 4.68
C GLN A 748 47.57 -15.54 5.68
N THR A 749 47.30 -15.43 6.98
CA THR A 749 48.34 -15.65 8.03
C THR A 749 48.79 -17.10 8.02
N LEU A 750 47.87 -18.09 7.97
CA LEU A 750 48.22 -19.51 7.90
C LEU A 750 49.02 -19.85 6.65
N SER A 751 48.66 -19.24 5.51
CA SER A 751 49.40 -19.45 4.26
C SER A 751 50.83 -18.93 4.33
N GLN A 752 51.08 -17.83 5.09
CA GLN A 752 52.44 -17.33 5.34
C GLN A 752 53.23 -18.21 6.30
N GLU A 753 52.57 -18.83 7.29
CA GLU A 753 53.19 -19.70 8.30
C GLU A 753 53.45 -21.12 7.77
N ASN A 754 52.52 -21.71 7.01
CA ASN A 754 52.53 -23.14 6.62
C ASN A 754 52.64 -23.40 5.12
N GLY A 755 52.82 -22.36 4.29
CA GLY A 755 52.78 -22.48 2.84
C GLY A 755 51.35 -22.36 2.28
N ASN A 756 51.21 -22.26 0.94
CA ASN A 756 49.99 -21.90 0.26
C ASN A 756 48.94 -23.05 0.16
N ARG A 757 49.22 -24.23 0.73
CA ARG A 757 48.29 -25.37 0.84
C ARG A 757 47.96 -25.60 2.31
N LEU A 758 46.69 -25.47 2.65
CA LEU A 758 46.16 -25.58 4.01
C LEU A 758 45.21 -26.75 4.10
N THR A 759 45.20 -27.48 5.20
CA THR A 759 44.19 -28.51 5.46
C THR A 759 42.99 -27.90 6.17
N LEU A 760 41.79 -28.45 5.97
CA LEU A 760 40.58 -27.99 6.65
C LEU A 760 40.76 -28.03 8.17
N GLU A 761 41.43 -29.06 8.73
CA GLU A 761 41.70 -29.16 10.16
C GLU A 761 42.55 -27.99 10.69
N THR A 762 43.56 -27.58 9.96
CA THR A 762 44.41 -26.43 10.30
C THR A 762 43.61 -25.12 10.26
N VAL A 763 42.72 -24.99 9.28
CA VAL A 763 41.82 -23.81 9.16
C VAL A 763 40.82 -23.75 10.30
N LEU A 764 40.16 -24.85 10.66
CA LEU A 764 39.25 -24.95 11.79
C LEU A 764 39.92 -24.61 13.13
N GLY A 765 41.14 -25.15 13.38
CA GLY A 765 41.95 -24.85 14.58
C GLY A 765 42.27 -23.35 14.68
N ARG A 766 42.62 -22.74 13.54
CA ARG A 766 42.86 -21.26 13.52
C ARG A 766 41.61 -20.45 13.69
N ALA A 767 40.50 -20.84 13.05
CA ALA A 767 39.21 -20.18 13.18
C ALA A 767 38.75 -20.16 14.66
N GLN A 768 38.95 -21.26 15.39
CA GLN A 768 38.63 -21.35 16.81
C GLN A 768 39.48 -20.35 17.63
N THR A 769 40.79 -20.28 17.35
CA THR A 769 41.71 -19.34 17.99
C THR A 769 41.33 -17.88 17.73
N ASP A 770 40.96 -17.58 16.51
CA ASP A 770 40.54 -16.25 16.07
C ASP A 770 39.06 -15.93 16.39
N SER A 771 38.37 -16.75 17.17
CA SER A 771 36.95 -16.58 17.54
C SER A 771 36.02 -16.39 16.33
N ILE A 772 36.22 -17.21 15.28
CA ILE A 772 35.34 -17.35 14.14
C ILE A 772 34.41 -18.54 14.41
N PRO A 773 33.07 -18.40 14.28
CA PRO A 773 32.17 -19.53 14.47
C PRO A 773 32.49 -20.68 13.53
N LEU A 774 32.71 -21.86 14.05
CA LEU A 774 33.11 -23.03 13.24
C LEU A 774 32.07 -23.34 12.13
N PRO A 775 30.74 -23.27 12.35
CA PRO A 775 29.77 -23.44 11.27
C PRO A 775 29.91 -22.42 10.12
N ALA A 776 30.41 -21.20 10.40
CA ALA A 776 30.62 -20.18 9.38
C ALA A 776 31.84 -20.47 8.49
N VAL A 777 32.73 -21.36 8.90
CA VAL A 777 33.96 -21.65 8.13
C VAL A 777 33.61 -22.31 6.81
N THR A 778 32.76 -23.33 6.82
CA THR A 778 32.40 -24.08 5.61
C THR A 778 31.76 -23.18 4.57
N ASN A 779 30.71 -22.46 4.95
CA ASN A 779 30.03 -21.49 4.04
C ASN A 779 30.99 -20.34 3.66
N GLY A 780 31.81 -19.88 4.60
CA GLY A 780 32.82 -18.85 4.34
C GLY A 780 33.87 -19.27 3.31
N LEU A 781 34.32 -20.51 3.34
CA LEU A 781 35.25 -21.05 2.33
C LEU A 781 34.58 -21.13 0.95
N SER A 782 33.34 -21.60 0.85
CA SER A 782 32.59 -21.64 -0.40
C SER A 782 32.39 -20.22 -0.98
N ILE A 783 32.03 -19.24 -0.16
CA ILE A 783 31.88 -17.83 -0.57
C ILE A 783 33.23 -17.29 -1.10
N LEU A 784 34.34 -17.54 -0.39
CA LEU A 784 35.67 -17.07 -0.81
C LEU A 784 36.15 -17.75 -2.11
N GLU A 785 35.75 -19.02 -2.34
CA GLU A 785 36.03 -19.74 -3.59
C GLU A 785 35.23 -19.14 -4.76
N GLU A 786 33.93 -18.91 -4.61
CA GLU A 786 33.10 -18.24 -5.61
C GLU A 786 33.63 -16.83 -5.91
N MET A 787 34.19 -16.16 -4.90
CA MET A 787 34.86 -14.87 -5.05
C MET A 787 36.23 -14.96 -5.72
N GLN A 788 36.70 -16.17 -6.10
CA GLN A 788 38.02 -16.44 -6.68
C GLN A 788 39.18 -15.99 -5.80
N LEU A 789 39.06 -16.12 -4.49
CA LEU A 789 40.11 -15.82 -3.50
C LEU A 789 40.83 -17.06 -3.01
N LEU A 790 40.21 -18.22 -3.20
CA LEU A 790 40.80 -19.53 -2.92
C LEU A 790 40.24 -20.61 -3.83
N THR A 791 40.77 -21.79 -3.78
CA THR A 791 40.26 -23.02 -4.40
C THR A 791 40.30 -24.17 -3.40
N GLN A 792 39.28 -25.01 -3.38
CA GLN A 792 39.17 -26.20 -2.58
C GLN A 792 39.41 -27.45 -3.44
N TYR A 793 40.26 -28.34 -2.99
CA TYR A 793 40.56 -29.62 -3.68
C TYR A 793 40.03 -30.77 -2.84
N PRO A 794 39.05 -31.55 -3.32
CA PRO A 794 38.64 -32.76 -2.64
C PRO A 794 39.78 -33.84 -2.77
N ASN A 795 40.40 -34.20 -1.66
CA ASN A 795 41.35 -35.31 -1.62
C ASN A 795 40.70 -36.48 -0.88
N PHE A 796 41.13 -37.72 -1.16
CA PHE A 796 40.54 -38.95 -0.60
C PHE A 796 40.66 -39.07 0.93
N SER A 797 41.46 -38.25 1.59
CA SER A 797 41.64 -38.27 3.05
C SER A 797 41.48 -36.91 3.74
N GLU A 798 41.68 -35.76 3.05
CA GLU A 798 41.63 -34.44 3.61
C GLU A 798 41.25 -33.39 2.54
N GLN A 799 40.43 -32.41 2.90
CA GLN A 799 40.09 -31.27 2.03
C GLN A 799 41.25 -30.26 2.08
N GLU A 800 41.93 -30.07 0.95
CA GLU A 800 42.98 -29.05 0.82
C GLU A 800 42.42 -27.71 0.31
N ILE A 801 42.87 -26.60 0.89
CA ILE A 801 42.50 -25.25 0.57
C ILE A 801 43.73 -24.50 0.09
N GLN A 802 43.66 -23.87 -1.08
CA GLN A 802 44.74 -23.06 -1.65
C GLN A 802 44.29 -21.61 -1.88
N LEU A 803 45.00 -20.63 -1.35
CA LEU A 803 44.76 -19.22 -1.62
C LEU A 803 45.19 -18.86 -3.05
N LEU A 804 44.35 -18.11 -3.73
CA LEU A 804 44.59 -17.55 -5.06
C LEU A 804 45.12 -16.13 -4.98
N PRO A 805 45.88 -15.65 -6.01
CA PRO A 805 46.21 -14.24 -6.14
C PRO A 805 44.90 -13.40 -6.21
N PRO A 806 44.89 -12.16 -5.69
CA PRO A 806 43.71 -11.29 -5.79
C PRO A 806 43.25 -11.18 -7.24
N PRO A 807 41.93 -11.29 -7.51
CA PRO A 807 41.40 -11.18 -8.86
C PRO A 807 41.66 -9.78 -9.43
N SER A 808 41.82 -9.68 -10.75
CA SER A 808 42.13 -8.45 -11.47
C SER A 808 41.04 -7.37 -11.34
N ARG A 809 39.81 -7.80 -11.07
CA ARG A 809 38.65 -6.99 -10.80
C ARG A 809 38.17 -7.19 -9.36
N LYS A 810 37.87 -6.12 -8.66
CA LYS A 810 37.25 -6.18 -7.31
C LYS A 810 35.86 -6.80 -7.43
N ARG A 811 35.65 -7.95 -6.81
CA ARG A 811 34.35 -8.63 -6.76
C ARG A 811 33.50 -8.12 -5.61
N GLN A 812 32.19 -8.17 -5.78
CA GLN A 812 31.21 -7.83 -4.76
C GLN A 812 30.61 -9.10 -4.14
N LEU A 813 30.27 -9.09 -2.86
CA LEU A 813 29.72 -10.26 -2.16
C LEU A 813 28.44 -10.80 -2.79
N HIS A 814 27.64 -9.93 -3.40
CA HIS A 814 26.43 -10.34 -4.11
C HIS A 814 26.71 -11.13 -5.42
N GLU A 815 27.95 -11.26 -5.84
CA GLU A 815 28.35 -12.16 -6.93
C GLU A 815 28.51 -13.63 -6.45
N SER A 816 28.44 -13.88 -5.14
CA SER A 816 28.49 -15.24 -4.56
C SER A 816 27.10 -15.77 -4.30
N GLU A 817 26.76 -16.90 -4.91
CA GLU A 817 25.46 -17.58 -4.73
C GLU A 817 25.30 -18.08 -3.29
N THR A 818 26.34 -18.61 -2.69
CA THR A 818 26.34 -19.06 -1.29
C THR A 818 26.11 -17.91 -0.32
N TYR A 819 26.69 -16.71 -0.58
CA TYR A 819 26.43 -15.53 0.23
C TYR A 819 24.97 -15.05 0.11
N LEU A 820 24.44 -14.98 -1.11
CA LEU A 820 23.06 -14.58 -1.36
C LEU A 820 22.06 -15.55 -0.70
N ASN A 821 22.30 -16.86 -0.83
CA ASN A 821 21.49 -17.87 -0.14
C ASN A 821 21.53 -17.69 1.39
N GLY A 822 22.70 -17.41 1.95
CA GLY A 822 22.87 -17.17 3.38
C GLY A 822 22.06 -15.95 3.87
N GLU A 823 22.10 -14.85 3.12
CA GLU A 823 21.30 -13.65 3.43
C GLU A 823 19.79 -13.94 3.30
N GLN A 824 19.39 -14.69 2.29
CA GLN A 824 18.00 -15.10 2.13
C GLN A 824 17.52 -15.97 3.30
N ILE A 825 18.33 -16.94 3.74
CA ILE A 825 18.02 -17.79 4.89
C ILE A 825 17.90 -16.96 6.15
N LYS A 826 18.78 -15.99 6.39
CA LYS A 826 18.71 -15.08 7.54
C LYS A 826 17.40 -14.29 7.52
N GLN A 827 17.02 -13.72 6.40
CA GLN A 827 15.80 -12.94 6.23
C GLN A 827 14.54 -13.81 6.43
N THR A 828 14.50 -14.98 5.78
CA THR A 828 13.38 -15.93 5.92
C THR A 828 13.22 -16.39 7.37
N CYS A 829 14.34 -16.66 8.03
CA CYS A 829 14.34 -17.07 9.41
C CYS A 829 13.87 -15.96 10.35
N GLN A 830 14.27 -14.75 10.08
CA GLN A 830 13.79 -13.57 10.81
C GLN A 830 12.28 -13.46 10.76
N TRP A 831 11.73 -13.48 9.59
CA TRP A 831 10.29 -13.44 9.40
C TRP A 831 9.56 -14.60 10.08
N PHE A 832 10.04 -15.82 9.86
CA PHE A 832 9.37 -17.01 10.39
C PHE A 832 9.42 -17.09 11.92
N SER A 833 10.48 -16.60 12.53
CA SER A 833 10.57 -16.42 13.98
C SER A 833 9.42 -15.58 14.50
N GLU A 834 9.13 -14.52 13.79
CA GLU A 834 8.07 -13.59 14.13
C GLU A 834 6.69 -14.20 13.93
N PHE A 835 6.49 -14.93 12.83
CA PHE A 835 5.29 -15.72 12.62
C PHE A 835 5.01 -16.65 13.81
N GLN A 836 5.98 -17.47 14.23
CA GLN A 836 5.83 -18.39 15.34
C GLN A 836 5.50 -17.73 16.68
N LEU A 837 5.99 -16.53 16.93
CA LEU A 837 5.80 -15.87 18.22
C LEU A 837 4.57 -14.97 18.30
N ARG A 838 4.12 -14.43 17.19
CA ARG A 838 3.17 -13.30 17.22
C ARG A 838 1.85 -13.54 16.52
N GLN A 839 1.79 -14.48 15.59
CA GLN A 839 0.52 -14.77 14.93
C GLN A 839 -0.48 -15.35 15.93
N ASN A 840 -1.75 -15.00 15.76
CA ASN A 840 -2.80 -15.60 16.57
C ASN A 840 -3.00 -17.08 16.20
N VAL A 841 -3.66 -17.82 17.06
CA VAL A 841 -3.87 -19.27 16.90
C VAL A 841 -4.55 -19.59 15.57
N LYS A 842 -5.54 -18.80 15.15
CA LYS A 842 -6.28 -19.00 13.90
C LYS A 842 -5.36 -18.87 12.69
N GLN A 843 -4.55 -17.82 12.62
CA GLN A 843 -3.59 -17.59 11.53
C GLN A 843 -2.51 -18.67 11.45
N ILE A 844 -2.02 -19.14 12.61
CA ILE A 844 -1.06 -20.26 12.66
C ILE A 844 -1.74 -21.53 12.12
N TRP A 845 -2.98 -21.79 12.57
CA TRP A 845 -3.74 -22.95 12.12
C TRP A 845 -4.03 -22.91 10.60
N GLU A 846 -4.50 -21.79 10.07
CA GLU A 846 -4.76 -21.61 8.64
C GLU A 846 -3.50 -21.88 7.80
N ARG A 847 -2.36 -21.36 8.24
CA ARG A 847 -1.10 -21.57 7.52
C ARG A 847 -0.59 -22.99 7.63
N VAL A 848 -0.63 -23.59 8.80
CA VAL A 848 -0.22 -24.99 9.01
C VAL A 848 -1.12 -25.93 8.21
N SER A 849 -2.43 -25.73 8.24
CA SER A 849 -3.39 -26.53 7.47
C SER A 849 -3.13 -26.43 5.97
N TYR A 850 -2.89 -25.22 5.45
CA TYR A 850 -2.60 -25.01 4.04
C TYR A 850 -1.31 -25.71 3.60
N GLU A 851 -0.21 -25.51 4.31
CA GLU A 851 1.09 -26.12 3.96
C GLU A 851 1.08 -27.65 4.08
N CYS A 852 0.45 -28.19 5.11
CA CYS A 852 0.35 -29.64 5.29
C CYS A 852 -0.60 -30.32 4.30
N GLN A 853 -1.62 -29.63 3.79
CA GLN A 853 -2.52 -30.14 2.74
C GLN A 853 -1.86 -30.14 1.36
N LEU A 854 -0.99 -29.15 1.06
CA LEU A 854 -0.22 -29.12 -0.19
C LEU A 854 0.75 -30.28 -0.30
N SER A 855 1.39 -30.69 0.80
CA SER A 855 2.31 -31.83 0.82
C SER A 855 1.64 -33.19 0.66
N ASN A 856 0.34 -33.30 0.91
CA ASN A 856 -0.47 -34.50 0.73
C ASN A 856 -1.14 -34.61 -0.65
N SER A 857 -1.08 -33.57 -1.50
CA SER A 857 -1.60 -33.63 -2.86
C SER A 857 -0.67 -34.47 -3.75
N PRO A 858 -1.15 -35.50 -4.47
CA PRO A 858 -0.31 -36.20 -5.46
C PRO A 858 0.09 -35.16 -6.52
N ASN A 859 1.38 -34.99 -6.69
CA ASN A 859 2.05 -34.09 -7.64
C ASN A 859 1.24 -33.88 -8.92
N PRO A 860 0.84 -32.68 -9.32
CA PRO A 860 0.53 -32.42 -10.72
C PRO A 860 1.87 -32.31 -11.44
N SER A 861 2.15 -33.25 -12.29
CA SER A 861 3.28 -33.37 -13.18
C SER A 861 3.58 -32.08 -13.93
N VAL A 862 4.86 -31.66 -13.88
CA VAL A 862 5.68 -30.82 -14.78
C VAL A 862 5.23 -29.38 -15.00
#